data_89e338cb61f218d4352b75576f3fde54
#
_entry.id   89e338cb61f218d4352b75576f3fde54
#
_cell.length_a   1.000
_cell.length_b   1.000
_cell.length_c   1.000
_cell.angle_alpha   90.00
_cell.angle_beta   90.00
_cell.angle_gamma   90.00
#
_symmetry.space_group_name_H-M   'P 1'
#
loop_
_entity.id
_entity.type
_entity.pdbx_description
1 polymer ?
#
loop_
_entity_poly.entity_id
_entity_poly.type
_entity_poly.pdbx_seq_one_letter_code
_entity_poly.pdbx_strand_id
1 'polypeptide(L)'
;MSSFISKVKKKLKNGIWYPFYNSFYDKVSVDKKEILLLSRNGLALESNILAILTELSSPEYKDFRKVLAVHKNKKDQVQKKLEHYGLSVDKLLSTELPSYYYHLAKAGWLVTDSTFPGRYVKKEGQTILNVWHGTPLKKMGQDNPEERCITGNVMRILLQSDYLLFPNLYMEEKMAHAYNLPELYQGRVLHEGYPRNCIFFHPEKGAKLKETLGYAGFQLSIYMPTFRGTSDSVEENDYVQLVRDYLSRIDAGLGDRQILLVKLHPFVQSLLTLDSYRHIRPFPEGYDTYEVLNACDVLITDYSSVMYDFASTGRRILLFAYDLEDYQSHRGMYEDVSSYPFPLVRTPEALTGELQKDTGHPDDNFLQKYCTFEQASATSRLCRHVFLGDPVCQTISMKGTKEKKVLLYAGSLLPNGVTSAFFSMVDQLDPSRCEYYISFRTPSLKDHPETLNKVPEGYHFYPLATEMNLDVLTAIAQLIYLKWGTTAFGIKKRLDKAYKREWQKHFGCVSFDHAVHYDGYENYMIALLEKAPCTRTIWAHSDMEKWIAEKHNPSLPLLKKAYASYDHIISVGEDVRASADHIGGHPEKVQVISNIMDYQKIQGLGKLPVSFDPETESSVPLNKLIEVLASNDKKFINVGRFSSEKGHERLIRAFTRFWKKHPDTWLIIIGGRGDLYERTQALAESSESSSHIILIKYMSNPMPVVKACDLFLLSSYYEGQVLVVPEADILGVPSAACDVNGARAFMKQYGGTLLPDSEDGLVQGMEMFLEGKIHTMNVDYEKRNQEILKKCNMLFQE
;
A
#
# COMPACT_ATOMS: atom_id res chain seq x y z
N MET A 1 -12.01 -18.59 -21.88
CA MET A 1 -13.39 -18.77 -21.39
C MET A 1 -13.45 -19.21 -19.91
N SER A 2 -12.64 -20.14 -19.45
CA SER A 2 -12.62 -20.59 -18.04
C SER A 2 -12.22 -19.49 -17.03
N SER A 3 -11.24 -18.65 -17.35
CA SER A 3 -10.78 -17.53 -16.52
C SER A 3 -11.83 -16.41 -16.37
N PHE A 4 -12.60 -16.14 -17.42
CA PHE A 4 -13.70 -15.16 -17.37
C PHE A 4 -14.85 -15.66 -16.50
N ILE A 5 -15.24 -16.94 -16.65
CA ILE A 5 -16.29 -17.57 -15.84
C ILE A 5 -15.86 -17.63 -14.36
N SER A 6 -14.58 -17.91 -14.08
CA SER A 6 -14.02 -17.87 -12.73
C SER A 6 -14.06 -16.45 -12.13
N LYS A 7 -13.67 -15.42 -12.88
CA LYS A 7 -13.75 -14.01 -12.45
C LYS A 7 -15.19 -13.56 -12.23
N VAL A 8 -16.14 -13.97 -13.10
CA VAL A 8 -17.57 -13.67 -12.93
C VAL A 8 -18.15 -14.41 -11.73
N LYS A 9 -17.81 -15.70 -11.55
CA LYS A 9 -18.21 -16.46 -10.34
C LYS A 9 -17.63 -15.85 -9.06
N LYS A 10 -16.37 -15.40 -9.07
CA LYS A 10 -15.74 -14.72 -7.92
C LYS A 10 -16.40 -13.38 -7.64
N LYS A 11 -16.75 -12.61 -8.67
CA LYS A 11 -17.46 -11.33 -8.54
C LYS A 11 -18.91 -11.50 -8.06
N LEU A 12 -19.63 -12.52 -8.56
CA LEU A 12 -20.97 -12.87 -8.08
C LEU A 12 -20.93 -13.43 -6.64
N LYS A 13 -19.99 -14.35 -6.35
CA LYS A 13 -19.84 -14.92 -5.01
C LYS A 13 -19.49 -13.83 -3.97
N ASN A 14 -18.62 -12.91 -4.33
CA ASN A 14 -18.28 -11.75 -3.50
C ASN A 14 -19.43 -10.72 -3.44
N GLY A 15 -20.17 -10.49 -4.52
CA GLY A 15 -21.24 -9.49 -4.61
C GLY A 15 -22.55 -9.86 -3.91
N ILE A 16 -22.83 -11.17 -3.70
CA ILE A 16 -24.09 -11.64 -3.09
C ILE A 16 -24.10 -11.49 -1.57
N TRP A 17 -22.95 -11.68 -0.90
CA TRP A 17 -22.87 -11.68 0.57
C TRP A 17 -22.61 -10.30 1.19
N TYR A 18 -22.03 -9.37 0.44
CA TYR A 18 -21.70 -8.04 0.94
C TYR A 18 -22.89 -7.13 1.24
N PRO A 19 -24.00 -7.19 0.50
CA PRO A 19 -25.21 -6.44 0.86
C PRO A 19 -25.73 -6.80 2.25
N PHE A 20 -25.54 -8.06 2.69
CA PHE A 20 -25.99 -8.52 4.00
C PHE A 20 -25.22 -7.87 5.16
N TYR A 21 -23.88 -7.68 5.04
CA TYR A 21 -23.11 -7.08 6.11
C TYR A 21 -23.59 -5.64 6.43
N ASN A 22 -23.86 -4.83 5.41
CA ASN A 22 -24.39 -3.48 5.61
C ASN A 22 -25.74 -3.50 6.36
N SER A 23 -26.61 -4.46 6.02
CA SER A 23 -27.89 -4.63 6.72
C SER A 23 -27.70 -5.06 8.17
N PHE A 24 -26.75 -5.97 8.42
CA PHE A 24 -26.43 -6.40 9.79
C PHE A 24 -25.77 -5.28 10.58
N TYR A 25 -24.84 -4.53 9.97
CA TYR A 25 -24.23 -3.36 10.59
C TYR A 25 -25.27 -2.36 11.07
N ASP A 26 -26.30 -2.09 10.27
CA ASP A 26 -27.33 -1.08 10.56
C ASP A 26 -28.40 -1.56 11.57
N LYS A 27 -28.73 -2.86 11.58
CA LYS A 27 -29.92 -3.40 12.28
C LYS A 27 -29.61 -4.23 13.52
N VAL A 28 -28.42 -4.84 13.60
CA VAL A 28 -28.06 -5.74 14.70
C VAL A 28 -27.42 -4.93 15.81
N SER A 29 -27.92 -5.04 17.03
CA SER A 29 -27.29 -4.45 18.22
C SER A 29 -26.05 -5.23 18.63
N VAL A 30 -25.09 -4.52 19.22
CA VAL A 30 -23.87 -5.14 19.78
C VAL A 30 -24.22 -5.85 21.08
N ASP A 31 -23.76 -7.07 21.22
CA ASP A 31 -23.94 -7.93 22.37
C ASP A 31 -22.64 -8.07 23.17
N LYS A 32 -22.55 -7.39 24.29
CA LYS A 32 -21.36 -7.35 25.14
C LYS A 32 -20.98 -8.71 25.77
N LYS A 33 -21.86 -9.70 25.69
CA LYS A 33 -21.60 -11.07 26.18
C LYS A 33 -21.14 -12.03 25.08
N GLU A 34 -20.96 -11.57 23.87
CA GLU A 34 -20.51 -12.40 22.74
C GLU A 34 -19.07 -12.07 22.33
N ILE A 35 -18.21 -13.10 22.30
CA ILE A 35 -16.82 -13.05 21.87
C ILE A 35 -16.71 -13.78 20.54
N LEU A 36 -16.28 -13.09 19.48
CA LEU A 36 -15.94 -13.68 18.20
C LEU A 36 -14.41 -13.86 18.10
N LEU A 37 -13.99 -15.12 17.94
CA LEU A 37 -12.59 -15.51 17.82
C LEU A 37 -12.27 -15.83 16.36
N LEU A 38 -11.15 -15.30 15.85
CA LEU A 38 -10.66 -15.55 14.49
C LEU A 38 -9.14 -15.78 14.52
N SER A 39 -8.73 -17.04 14.29
CA SER A 39 -7.33 -17.43 14.24
C SER A 39 -6.87 -17.59 12.78
N ARG A 40 -5.73 -17.01 12.44
CA ARG A 40 -5.08 -17.11 11.11
C ARG A 40 -6.06 -16.89 9.95
N ASN A 41 -6.85 -15.84 10.03
CA ASN A 41 -7.93 -15.53 9.07
C ASN A 41 -8.94 -16.70 8.86
N GLY A 42 -9.11 -17.57 9.86
CA GLY A 42 -9.99 -18.75 9.81
C GLY A 42 -9.35 -20.02 9.22
N LEU A 43 -8.06 -20.03 8.94
CA LEU A 43 -7.36 -21.17 8.37
C LEU A 43 -7.03 -22.27 9.39
N ALA A 44 -6.96 -21.95 10.67
CA ALA A 44 -6.67 -22.89 11.75
C ALA A 44 -7.22 -22.37 13.08
N LEU A 45 -7.28 -23.23 14.09
CA LEU A 45 -7.38 -22.86 15.51
C LEU A 45 -6.07 -23.26 16.17
N GLU A 46 -5.22 -22.32 16.46
CA GLU A 46 -3.87 -22.59 17.00
C GLU A 46 -3.27 -21.39 17.73
N SER A 47 -2.13 -21.62 18.39
CA SER A 47 -1.30 -20.54 18.90
C SER A 47 -2.05 -19.66 19.92
N ASN A 48 -1.93 -18.32 19.84
CA ASN A 48 -2.52 -17.37 20.78
C ASN A 48 -4.04 -17.54 20.95
N ILE A 49 -4.77 -17.77 19.85
CA ILE A 49 -6.24 -17.87 19.89
C ILE A 49 -6.68 -19.17 20.55
N LEU A 50 -5.95 -20.28 20.35
CA LEU A 50 -6.22 -21.53 21.08
C LEU A 50 -5.99 -21.36 22.58
N ALA A 51 -4.89 -20.72 22.98
CA ALA A 51 -4.59 -20.46 24.39
C ALA A 51 -5.67 -19.56 25.04
N ILE A 52 -6.11 -18.50 24.35
CA ILE A 52 -7.19 -17.63 24.81
C ILE A 52 -8.51 -18.40 24.94
N LEU A 53 -8.87 -19.23 23.93
CA LEU A 53 -10.09 -20.04 24.00
C LEU A 53 -10.06 -21.03 25.17
N THR A 54 -8.89 -21.62 25.44
CA THR A 54 -8.67 -22.51 26.57
C THR A 54 -8.95 -21.78 27.89
N GLU A 55 -8.39 -20.60 28.08
CA GLU A 55 -8.65 -19.77 29.28
C GLU A 55 -10.13 -19.37 29.40
N LEU A 56 -10.74 -18.91 28.31
CA LEU A 56 -12.16 -18.54 28.26
C LEU A 56 -13.11 -19.72 28.51
N SER A 57 -12.61 -20.95 28.50
CA SER A 57 -13.41 -22.15 28.87
C SER A 57 -13.47 -22.37 30.36
N SER A 58 -12.72 -21.61 31.17
CA SER A 58 -12.81 -21.68 32.64
C SER A 58 -14.14 -21.11 33.17
N PRO A 59 -14.59 -21.55 34.37
CA PRO A 59 -15.85 -21.10 34.96
C PRO A 59 -15.98 -19.57 35.12
N GLU A 60 -14.87 -18.85 35.21
CA GLU A 60 -14.82 -17.41 35.40
C GLU A 60 -15.44 -16.65 34.20
N TYR A 61 -15.39 -17.26 32.99
CA TYR A 61 -15.91 -16.67 31.74
C TYR A 61 -17.22 -17.32 31.27
N LYS A 62 -17.95 -18.04 32.14
CA LYS A 62 -19.20 -18.77 31.80
C LYS A 62 -20.28 -17.88 31.19
N ASP A 63 -20.31 -16.60 31.54
CA ASP A 63 -21.31 -15.63 31.05
C ASP A 63 -21.06 -15.16 29.61
N PHE A 64 -19.89 -15.45 29.05
CA PHE A 64 -19.54 -15.10 27.68
C PHE A 64 -19.86 -16.24 26.70
N ARG A 65 -20.51 -15.90 25.60
CA ARG A 65 -20.71 -16.79 24.46
C ARG A 65 -19.51 -16.74 23.52
N LYS A 66 -18.92 -17.87 23.27
CA LYS A 66 -17.74 -18.06 22.41
C LYS A 66 -18.19 -18.48 21.03
N VAL A 67 -17.89 -17.63 20.04
CA VAL A 67 -18.17 -17.89 18.62
C VAL A 67 -16.83 -17.98 17.90
N LEU A 68 -16.56 -19.12 17.26
CA LEU A 68 -15.32 -19.34 16.50
C LEU A 68 -15.61 -19.31 15.01
N ALA A 69 -14.86 -18.48 14.27
CA ALA A 69 -14.98 -18.38 12.82
C ALA A 69 -13.81 -19.06 12.12
N VAL A 70 -14.12 -19.96 11.17
CA VAL A 70 -13.15 -20.75 10.42
C VAL A 70 -13.51 -20.85 8.95
N HIS A 71 -12.55 -21.12 8.07
CA HIS A 71 -12.82 -21.44 6.67
C HIS A 71 -13.63 -22.71 6.55
N LYS A 72 -14.55 -22.78 5.54
CA LYS A 72 -15.43 -23.93 5.34
C LYS A 72 -14.66 -25.26 5.26
N ASN A 73 -13.57 -25.28 4.50
CA ASN A 73 -12.71 -26.47 4.30
C ASN A 73 -11.85 -26.84 5.53
N LYS A 74 -11.86 -26.02 6.59
CA LYS A 74 -11.11 -26.25 7.84
C LYS A 74 -12.00 -26.63 9.01
N LYS A 75 -13.32 -26.63 8.81
CA LYS A 75 -14.30 -26.83 9.89
C LYS A 75 -14.12 -28.18 10.59
N ASP A 76 -13.99 -29.26 9.83
CA ASP A 76 -13.84 -30.63 10.39
C ASP A 76 -12.51 -30.78 11.13
N GLN A 77 -11.43 -30.19 10.60
CA GLN A 77 -10.11 -30.19 11.26
C GLN A 77 -10.16 -29.44 12.60
N VAL A 78 -10.83 -28.27 12.61
CA VAL A 78 -10.97 -27.47 13.84
C VAL A 78 -11.91 -28.15 14.83
N GLN A 79 -12.98 -28.81 14.38
CA GLN A 79 -13.88 -29.59 15.25
C GLN A 79 -13.12 -30.70 15.97
N LYS A 80 -12.31 -31.51 15.24
CA LYS A 80 -11.46 -32.54 15.84
C LYS A 80 -10.47 -31.97 16.87
N LYS A 81 -9.91 -30.77 16.57
CA LYS A 81 -8.99 -30.10 17.49
C LYS A 81 -9.69 -29.65 18.78
N LEU A 82 -10.91 -29.12 18.68
CA LEU A 82 -11.72 -28.77 19.84
C LEU A 82 -11.99 -30.03 20.71
N GLU A 83 -12.34 -31.15 20.10
CA GLU A 83 -12.58 -32.44 20.79
C GLU A 83 -11.30 -32.95 21.46
N HIS A 84 -10.14 -32.88 20.76
CA HIS A 84 -8.85 -33.28 21.34
C HIS A 84 -8.49 -32.52 22.62
N TYR A 85 -8.79 -31.23 22.68
CA TYR A 85 -8.53 -30.38 23.84
C TYR A 85 -9.67 -30.30 24.82
N GLY A 86 -10.78 -31.04 24.59
CA GLY A 86 -11.98 -31.00 25.44
C GLY A 86 -12.65 -29.61 25.48
N LEU A 87 -12.48 -28.81 24.44
CA LEU A 87 -12.98 -27.43 24.30
C LEU A 87 -14.34 -27.42 23.61
N SER A 88 -15.20 -26.50 24.01
CA SER A 88 -16.48 -26.25 23.34
C SER A 88 -16.68 -24.78 23.04
N VAL A 89 -17.37 -24.52 21.94
CA VAL A 89 -17.77 -23.16 21.51
C VAL A 89 -19.29 -23.15 21.30
N ASP A 90 -19.94 -22.04 21.59
CA ASP A 90 -21.39 -21.90 21.38
C ASP A 90 -21.77 -21.97 19.89
N LYS A 91 -20.86 -21.51 19.01
CA LYS A 91 -21.02 -21.61 17.56
C LYS A 91 -19.67 -21.73 16.84
N LEU A 92 -19.61 -22.69 15.89
CA LEU A 92 -18.53 -22.81 14.93
C LEU A 92 -19.04 -22.37 13.56
N LEU A 93 -18.60 -21.19 13.08
CA LEU A 93 -19.08 -20.53 11.87
C LEU A 93 -18.11 -20.69 10.71
N SER A 94 -18.66 -20.70 9.49
CA SER A 94 -17.83 -20.53 8.30
C SER A 94 -17.68 -19.04 7.92
N THR A 95 -16.43 -18.59 7.75
CA THR A 95 -16.12 -17.21 7.31
C THR A 95 -16.71 -16.87 5.93
N GLU A 96 -17.14 -17.87 5.16
CA GLU A 96 -17.73 -17.71 3.83
C GLU A 96 -19.24 -17.55 3.85
N LEU A 97 -19.90 -17.66 5.02
CA LEU A 97 -21.36 -17.61 5.14
C LEU A 97 -21.87 -16.29 5.76
N PRO A 98 -23.11 -15.89 5.48
CA PRO A 98 -23.72 -14.68 6.06
C PRO A 98 -23.77 -14.68 7.59
N SER A 99 -23.85 -15.86 8.20
CA SER A 99 -23.83 -15.99 9.66
C SER A 99 -22.55 -15.44 10.30
N TYR A 100 -21.40 -15.57 9.61
CA TYR A 100 -20.17 -14.93 10.07
C TYR A 100 -20.29 -13.40 10.12
N TYR A 101 -20.81 -12.79 9.04
CA TYR A 101 -21.00 -11.34 8.97
C TYR A 101 -22.05 -10.83 9.97
N TYR A 102 -23.05 -11.65 10.28
CA TYR A 102 -24.01 -11.36 11.34
C TYR A 102 -23.31 -11.29 12.70
N HIS A 103 -22.52 -12.31 13.07
CA HIS A 103 -21.79 -12.33 14.34
C HIS A 103 -20.67 -11.29 14.38
N LEU A 104 -20.01 -11.01 13.26
CA LEU A 104 -19.04 -9.92 13.13
C LEU A 104 -19.66 -8.54 13.43
N ALA A 105 -20.94 -8.33 13.10
CA ALA A 105 -21.66 -7.11 13.42
C ALA A 105 -22.28 -7.12 14.85
N LYS A 106 -22.47 -8.31 15.45
CA LYS A 106 -23.15 -8.50 16.73
C LYS A 106 -22.19 -8.57 17.92
N ALA A 107 -21.07 -9.29 17.76
CA ALA A 107 -20.16 -9.56 18.88
C ALA A 107 -19.63 -8.27 19.50
N GLY A 108 -19.68 -8.18 20.84
CA GLY A 108 -19.12 -7.09 21.60
C GLY A 108 -17.60 -7.15 21.69
N TRP A 109 -17.04 -8.36 21.60
CA TRP A 109 -15.60 -8.61 21.63
C TRP A 109 -15.18 -9.33 20.37
N LEU A 110 -14.15 -8.79 19.72
CA LEU A 110 -13.55 -9.34 18.51
C LEU A 110 -12.08 -9.64 18.81
N VAL A 111 -11.68 -10.91 18.74
CA VAL A 111 -10.32 -11.35 19.07
C VAL A 111 -9.69 -11.94 17.82
N THR A 112 -8.51 -11.46 17.43
CA THR A 112 -7.79 -11.97 16.28
C THR A 112 -6.27 -11.88 16.47
N ASP A 113 -5.56 -12.76 15.79
CA ASP A 113 -4.10 -12.74 15.64
C ASP A 113 -3.67 -12.19 14.27
N SER A 114 -4.61 -11.65 13.48
CA SER A 114 -4.40 -11.22 12.10
C SER A 114 -5.31 -10.04 11.76
N THR A 115 -6.18 -10.19 10.74
CA THR A 115 -7.08 -9.13 10.29
C THR A 115 -8.52 -9.61 10.16
N PHE A 116 -9.45 -8.66 10.10
CA PHE A 116 -10.83 -8.90 9.67
C PHE A 116 -10.99 -8.61 8.18
N PRO A 117 -12.07 -9.08 7.51
CA PRO A 117 -12.32 -8.80 6.11
C PRO A 117 -12.25 -7.31 5.81
N GLY A 118 -11.71 -6.93 4.64
CA GLY A 118 -11.55 -5.53 4.23
C GLY A 118 -12.82 -4.67 4.26
N ARG A 119 -14.00 -5.30 4.29
CA ARG A 119 -15.30 -4.63 4.39
C ARG A 119 -15.83 -4.48 5.83
N TYR A 120 -15.12 -4.99 6.80
CA TYR A 120 -15.48 -4.81 8.21
C TYR A 120 -15.43 -3.32 8.58
N VAL A 121 -16.43 -2.88 9.32
CA VAL A 121 -16.54 -1.54 9.89
C VAL A 121 -16.79 -1.71 11.39
N LYS A 122 -15.92 -1.18 12.22
CA LYS A 122 -16.06 -1.24 13.67
C LYS A 122 -17.31 -0.46 14.09
N LYS A 123 -18.14 -1.06 14.91
CA LYS A 123 -19.34 -0.42 15.49
C LYS A 123 -19.02 0.17 16.85
N GLU A 124 -19.77 1.19 17.20
CA GLU A 124 -19.80 1.67 18.57
C GLU A 124 -20.21 0.54 19.52
N GLY A 125 -19.48 0.41 20.61
CA GLY A 125 -19.67 -0.67 21.57
C GLY A 125 -18.91 -1.97 21.26
N GLN A 126 -18.26 -2.13 20.12
CA GLN A 126 -17.35 -3.25 19.87
C GLN A 126 -15.96 -2.96 20.40
N THR A 127 -15.32 -3.98 20.98
CA THR A 127 -13.93 -3.97 21.45
C THR A 127 -13.12 -4.98 20.67
N ILE A 128 -12.00 -4.58 20.08
CA ILE A 128 -11.09 -5.44 19.33
C ILE A 128 -9.82 -5.67 20.16
N LEU A 129 -9.48 -6.94 20.38
CA LEU A 129 -8.19 -7.41 20.87
C LEU A 129 -7.42 -8.03 19.70
N ASN A 130 -6.31 -7.43 19.31
CA ASN A 130 -5.39 -8.01 18.35
C ASN A 130 -4.11 -8.45 19.06
N VAL A 131 -3.85 -9.75 19.05
CA VAL A 131 -2.70 -10.35 19.72
C VAL A 131 -1.55 -10.64 18.78
N TRP A 132 -1.69 -10.31 17.48
CA TRP A 132 -0.75 -10.60 16.41
C TRP A 132 -0.24 -12.06 16.44
N HIS A 133 0.78 -12.39 15.66
CA HIS A 133 1.20 -13.79 15.47
C HIS A 133 2.72 -14.03 15.54
N GLY A 134 3.50 -13.06 16.01
CA GLY A 134 4.95 -13.25 16.24
C GLY A 134 5.74 -11.96 16.22
N THR A 135 6.85 -11.94 16.94
CA THR A 135 7.84 -10.87 16.90
C THR A 135 8.47 -10.77 15.50
N PRO A 136 8.50 -9.60 14.86
CA PRO A 136 8.95 -9.48 13.47
C PRO A 136 10.46 -9.61 13.34
N LEU A 137 10.93 -10.55 12.53
CA LEU A 137 12.29 -10.63 12.06
C LEU A 137 12.46 -9.92 10.70
N LYS A 138 11.47 -10.07 9.85
CA LYS A 138 11.43 -9.52 8.48
C LYS A 138 10.83 -8.13 8.47
N LYS A 139 11.31 -7.27 7.59
CA LYS A 139 10.68 -5.96 7.37
C LYS A 139 9.24 -6.12 6.92
N MET A 140 8.36 -5.31 7.47
CA MET A 140 6.92 -5.36 7.25
C MET A 140 6.35 -3.97 6.98
N GLY A 141 5.14 -3.92 6.44
CA GLY A 141 4.41 -2.67 6.29
C GLY A 141 5.15 -1.66 5.42
N GLN A 142 5.27 -0.41 5.90
CA GLN A 142 5.98 0.64 5.16
C GLN A 142 7.51 0.42 5.11
N ASP A 143 8.07 -0.43 5.99
CA ASP A 143 9.50 -0.74 6.01
C ASP A 143 9.89 -1.71 4.88
N ASN A 144 8.92 -2.42 4.32
CA ASN A 144 9.09 -3.29 3.15
C ASN A 144 8.54 -2.60 1.91
N PRO A 145 9.38 -2.18 0.95
CA PRO A 145 8.93 -1.51 -0.27
C PRO A 145 7.86 -2.27 -1.06
N GLU A 146 7.93 -3.61 -1.10
CA GLU A 146 6.96 -4.46 -1.80
C GLU A 146 5.59 -4.50 -1.10
N GLU A 147 5.54 -4.31 0.21
CA GLU A 147 4.32 -4.36 1.00
C GLU A 147 3.61 -3.00 1.13
N ARG A 148 4.30 -1.88 0.92
CA ARG A 148 3.75 -0.51 1.09
C ARG A 148 2.37 -0.33 0.47
N CYS A 149 2.14 -0.89 -0.71
CA CYS A 149 0.86 -0.77 -1.41
C CYS A 149 -0.25 -1.64 -0.84
N ILE A 150 0.06 -2.77 -0.18
CA ILE A 150 -0.93 -3.80 0.17
C ILE A 150 -1.26 -3.86 1.66
N THR A 151 -0.54 -3.15 2.51
CA THR A 151 -0.69 -3.18 3.98
C THR A 151 -1.93 -2.49 4.52
N GLY A 152 -2.68 -1.74 3.70
CA GLY A 152 -3.78 -0.89 4.16
C GLY A 152 -4.84 -1.60 5.02
N ASN A 153 -5.16 -2.88 4.75
CA ASN A 153 -6.11 -3.60 5.61
C ASN A 153 -5.51 -4.00 6.96
N VAL A 154 -4.21 -4.35 6.99
CA VAL A 154 -3.49 -4.68 8.23
C VAL A 154 -3.42 -3.44 9.12
N MET A 155 -2.88 -2.34 8.58
CA MET A 155 -2.77 -1.06 9.28
C MET A 155 -4.13 -0.59 9.82
N ARG A 156 -5.17 -0.64 9.00
CA ARG A 156 -6.53 -0.28 9.40
C ARG A 156 -7.05 -1.09 10.59
N ILE A 157 -6.84 -2.40 10.61
CA ILE A 157 -7.31 -3.25 11.71
C ILE A 157 -6.49 -3.01 12.99
N LEU A 158 -5.17 -2.82 12.88
CA LEU A 158 -4.34 -2.44 14.01
C LEU A 158 -4.81 -1.10 14.61
N LEU A 159 -5.02 -0.07 13.78
CA LEU A 159 -5.52 1.24 14.23
C LEU A 159 -6.93 1.19 14.84
N GLN A 160 -7.78 0.26 14.41
CA GLN A 160 -9.14 0.06 14.96
C GLN A 160 -9.16 -0.79 16.22
N SER A 161 -8.05 -1.48 16.58
CA SER A 161 -7.97 -2.31 17.77
C SER A 161 -8.00 -1.45 19.04
N ASP A 162 -8.80 -1.86 20.03
CA ASP A 162 -8.82 -1.20 21.33
C ASP A 162 -7.61 -1.64 22.17
N TYR A 163 -7.17 -2.89 21.94
CA TYR A 163 -6.01 -3.48 22.58
C TYR A 163 -5.09 -4.12 21.55
N LEU A 164 -3.79 -3.74 21.58
CA LEU A 164 -2.71 -4.40 20.86
C LEU A 164 -1.79 -5.07 21.90
N LEU A 165 -1.47 -6.34 21.71
CA LEU A 165 -0.58 -7.10 22.57
C LEU A 165 0.84 -7.10 21.98
N PHE A 166 1.84 -6.63 22.75
CA PHE A 166 3.24 -6.73 22.41
C PHE A 166 4.03 -7.43 23.54
N PRO A 167 4.62 -8.61 23.26
CA PRO A 167 5.34 -9.41 24.24
C PRO A 167 6.74 -8.88 24.58
N ASN A 168 7.22 -7.87 23.84
CA ASN A 168 8.50 -7.21 24.06
C ASN A 168 8.53 -5.83 23.41
N LEU A 169 9.45 -4.98 23.84
CA LEU A 169 9.61 -3.61 23.34
C LEU A 169 10.15 -3.55 21.91
N TYR A 170 10.94 -4.53 21.51
CA TYR A 170 11.43 -4.63 20.14
C TYR A 170 10.27 -4.78 19.12
N MET A 171 9.32 -5.68 19.41
CA MET A 171 8.14 -5.84 18.55
C MET A 171 7.30 -4.56 18.52
N GLU A 172 7.10 -3.92 19.67
CA GLU A 172 6.39 -2.65 19.75
C GLU A 172 7.02 -1.61 18.83
N GLU A 173 8.33 -1.40 18.90
CA GLU A 173 9.07 -0.45 18.07
C GLU A 173 8.89 -0.75 16.57
N LYS A 174 9.10 -2.02 16.17
CA LYS A 174 9.01 -2.39 14.74
C LYS A 174 7.58 -2.30 14.20
N MET A 175 6.60 -2.77 14.96
CA MET A 175 5.18 -2.67 14.58
C MET A 175 4.68 -1.23 14.58
N ALA A 176 5.12 -0.43 15.53
CA ALA A 176 4.78 0.99 15.61
C ALA A 176 5.22 1.72 14.34
N HIS A 177 6.47 1.55 13.93
CA HIS A 177 7.01 2.17 12.73
C HIS A 177 6.36 1.62 11.46
N ALA A 178 6.31 0.28 11.31
CA ALA A 178 5.78 -0.38 10.10
C ALA A 178 4.33 -0.01 9.77
N TYR A 179 3.53 0.38 10.76
CA TYR A 179 2.09 0.65 10.59
C TYR A 179 1.62 2.01 11.12
N ASN A 180 2.53 2.97 11.32
CA ASN A 180 2.24 4.35 11.73
C ASN A 180 1.42 4.43 13.04
N LEU A 181 1.71 3.58 14.02
CA LEU A 181 0.88 3.53 15.24
C LEU A 181 1.05 4.76 16.15
N PRO A 182 2.27 5.31 16.41
CA PRO A 182 2.48 6.34 17.43
C PRO A 182 1.59 7.57 17.27
N GLU A 183 1.38 8.01 16.02
CA GLU A 183 0.63 9.23 15.72
C GLU A 183 -0.88 8.99 15.56
N LEU A 184 -1.26 7.79 15.16
CA LEU A 184 -2.64 7.49 14.73
C LEU A 184 -3.40 6.58 15.69
N TYR A 185 -2.71 5.72 16.45
CA TYR A 185 -3.36 4.74 17.30
C TYR A 185 -3.97 5.37 18.56
N GLN A 186 -5.27 5.14 18.76
CA GLN A 186 -6.04 5.68 19.89
C GLN A 186 -6.36 4.64 20.96
N GLY A 187 -6.01 3.37 20.70
CA GLY A 187 -6.24 2.27 21.64
C GLY A 187 -5.19 2.19 22.76
N ARG A 188 -5.09 1.03 23.36
CA ARG A 188 -4.14 0.70 24.41
C ARG A 188 -3.20 -0.40 23.97
N VAL A 189 -1.93 -0.23 24.18
CA VAL A 189 -0.92 -1.28 24.08
C VAL A 189 -0.83 -2.02 25.40
N LEU A 190 -0.87 -3.34 25.33
CA LEU A 190 -0.68 -4.24 26.47
C LEU A 190 0.74 -4.81 26.42
N HIS A 191 1.53 -4.53 27.43
CA HIS A 191 2.80 -5.17 27.69
C HIS A 191 2.56 -6.44 28.50
N GLU A 192 2.40 -7.55 27.78
CA GLU A 192 2.16 -8.86 28.38
C GLU A 192 2.70 -9.95 27.45
N GLY A 193 3.09 -11.10 28.01
CA GLY A 193 3.59 -12.23 27.22
C GLY A 193 2.55 -12.80 26.27
N TYR A 194 3.01 -13.51 25.24
CA TYR A 194 2.10 -14.19 24.34
C TYR A 194 1.35 -15.32 25.03
N PRO A 195 0.01 -15.41 24.87
CA PRO A 195 -0.82 -16.50 25.42
C PRO A 195 -0.26 -17.89 25.11
N ARG A 196 0.24 -18.10 23.91
CA ARG A 196 0.80 -19.39 23.44
C ARG A 196 2.07 -19.80 24.17
N ASN A 197 2.88 -18.83 24.66
CA ASN A 197 4.15 -19.08 25.31
C ASN A 197 3.99 -19.48 26.77
N CYS A 198 2.81 -19.29 27.39
CA CYS A 198 2.56 -19.72 28.76
C CYS A 198 2.91 -21.19 29.02
N ILE A 199 2.74 -22.05 28.00
CA ILE A 199 3.06 -23.48 28.13
C ILE A 199 4.53 -23.75 28.37
N PHE A 200 5.44 -22.88 27.94
CA PHE A 200 6.90 -23.02 28.13
C PHE A 200 7.34 -22.90 29.61
N PHE A 201 6.51 -22.29 30.43
CA PHE A 201 6.70 -22.21 31.88
C PHE A 201 6.13 -23.42 32.63
N HIS A 202 5.66 -24.44 31.87
CA HIS A 202 5.16 -25.72 32.39
C HIS A 202 5.94 -26.89 31.77
N PRO A 203 7.26 -27.04 32.09
CA PRO A 203 8.11 -28.07 31.49
C PRO A 203 7.61 -29.49 31.80
N GLU A 204 6.91 -29.69 32.89
CA GLU A 204 6.29 -30.98 33.26
C GLU A 204 5.25 -31.46 32.23
N LYS A 205 4.53 -30.53 31.58
CA LYS A 205 3.60 -30.85 30.47
C LYS A 205 4.34 -31.30 29.23
N GLY A 206 5.46 -30.64 28.93
CA GLY A 206 6.32 -31.02 27.82
C GLY A 206 6.94 -32.42 28.04
N ALA A 207 7.45 -32.70 29.23
CA ALA A 207 8.02 -34.01 29.57
C ALA A 207 6.96 -35.13 29.45
N LYS A 208 5.72 -34.89 29.94
CA LYS A 208 4.61 -35.82 29.79
C LYS A 208 4.24 -36.09 28.32
N LEU A 209 4.21 -35.02 27.49
CA LEU A 209 3.96 -35.18 26.05
C LEU A 209 5.07 -35.98 25.39
N LYS A 210 6.33 -35.70 25.71
CA LYS A 210 7.51 -36.42 25.18
C LYS A 210 7.42 -37.93 25.50
N GLU A 211 7.00 -38.28 26.72
CA GLU A 211 6.74 -39.66 27.13
C GLU A 211 5.56 -40.27 26.33
N THR A 212 4.44 -39.55 26.22
CA THR A 212 3.26 -39.98 25.47
C THR A 212 3.58 -40.29 24.00
N LEU A 213 4.47 -39.52 23.39
CA LEU A 213 4.95 -39.70 22.02
C LEU A 213 5.99 -40.83 21.88
N GLY A 214 6.40 -41.47 23.00
CA GLY A 214 7.37 -42.56 23.00
C GLY A 214 8.84 -42.10 22.90
N TYR A 215 9.15 -40.85 23.19
CA TYR A 215 10.49 -40.29 23.07
C TYR A 215 11.17 -40.03 24.43
N ALA A 216 10.67 -40.64 25.50
CA ALA A 216 11.36 -40.56 26.79
C ALA A 216 12.81 -41.10 26.67
N GLY A 217 13.79 -40.35 27.19
CA GLY A 217 15.20 -40.71 27.13
C GLY A 217 15.93 -40.42 25.80
N PHE A 218 15.24 -39.85 24.80
CA PHE A 218 15.83 -39.34 23.56
C PHE A 218 16.07 -37.84 23.67
N GLN A 219 17.08 -37.32 22.98
CA GLN A 219 17.14 -35.90 22.65
C GLN A 219 16.15 -35.64 21.52
N LEU A 220 15.11 -34.89 21.83
CA LEU A 220 14.05 -34.56 20.88
C LEU A 220 14.31 -33.17 20.28
N SER A 221 14.63 -33.12 19.00
CA SER A 221 14.81 -31.89 18.24
C SER A 221 13.63 -31.65 17.31
N ILE A 222 13.33 -30.39 16.98
CA ILE A 222 12.34 -30.07 15.97
C ILE A 222 12.93 -29.14 14.92
N TYR A 223 12.74 -29.47 13.63
CA TYR A 223 13.12 -28.64 12.49
C TYR A 223 11.91 -27.94 11.89
N MET A 224 11.93 -26.60 11.91
CA MET A 224 10.87 -25.72 11.44
C MET A 224 11.44 -24.67 10.47
N PRO A 225 11.68 -25.03 9.20
CA PRO A 225 12.20 -24.09 8.21
C PRO A 225 11.12 -23.14 7.70
N THR A 226 11.56 -21.95 7.29
CA THR A 226 10.73 -21.03 6.49
C THR A 226 10.57 -21.60 5.08
N PHE A 227 9.35 -21.55 4.55
CA PHE A 227 9.06 -21.98 3.17
C PHE A 227 9.76 -21.08 2.14
N ARG A 228 10.34 -21.68 1.11
CA ARG A 228 10.92 -21.05 -0.07
C ARG A 228 10.05 -21.37 -1.28
N GLY A 229 9.52 -20.36 -1.94
CA GLY A 229 8.73 -20.49 -3.16
C GLY A 229 7.50 -19.61 -3.21
N THR A 230 7.02 -19.37 -4.42
CA THR A 230 5.72 -18.80 -4.72
C THR A 230 4.85 -19.91 -5.30
N SER A 231 3.57 -19.95 -5.01
CA SER A 231 2.63 -21.06 -5.28
C SER A 231 2.44 -21.51 -6.75
N ASP A 232 3.20 -20.98 -7.69
CA ASP A 232 2.98 -21.16 -9.13
C ASP A 232 4.27 -21.45 -9.97
N SER A 233 5.43 -21.80 -9.37
CA SER A 233 6.69 -21.89 -10.11
C SER A 233 7.30 -23.31 -10.17
N VAL A 234 8.03 -23.59 -11.26
CA VAL A 234 8.84 -24.81 -11.52
C VAL A 234 9.94 -25.02 -10.46
N GLU A 235 10.36 -23.96 -9.78
CA GLU A 235 11.33 -23.95 -8.67
C GLU A 235 10.87 -24.73 -7.43
N GLU A 236 9.58 -25.02 -7.30
CA GLU A 236 9.03 -25.80 -6.18
C GLU A 236 9.53 -27.26 -6.15
N ASN A 237 9.74 -27.89 -7.32
CA ASN A 237 10.28 -29.25 -7.39
C ASN A 237 11.75 -29.32 -6.94
N ASP A 238 12.54 -28.31 -7.29
CA ASP A 238 13.95 -28.22 -6.91
C ASP A 238 14.10 -28.00 -5.40
N TYR A 239 13.24 -27.17 -4.81
CA TYR A 239 13.20 -26.97 -3.37
C TYR A 239 12.82 -28.25 -2.60
N VAL A 240 11.83 -29.02 -3.07
CA VAL A 240 11.45 -30.30 -2.46
C VAL A 240 12.60 -31.30 -2.51
N GLN A 241 13.31 -31.37 -3.63
CA GLN A 241 14.48 -32.25 -3.79
C GLN A 241 15.64 -31.82 -2.85
N LEU A 242 15.90 -30.54 -2.73
CA LEU A 242 16.90 -29.98 -1.79
C LEU A 242 16.56 -30.36 -0.35
N VAL A 243 15.30 -30.18 0.06
CA VAL A 243 14.83 -30.55 1.41
C VAL A 243 15.02 -32.06 1.65
N ARG A 244 14.71 -32.90 0.65
CA ARG A 244 14.89 -34.37 0.73
C ARG A 244 16.35 -34.73 0.92
N ASP A 245 17.27 -34.12 0.14
CA ASP A 245 18.71 -34.37 0.27
C ASP A 245 19.19 -33.97 1.66
N TYR A 246 18.83 -32.78 2.13
CA TYR A 246 19.22 -32.31 3.46
C TYR A 246 18.70 -33.22 4.58
N LEU A 247 17.43 -33.64 4.53
CA LEU A 247 16.89 -34.54 5.53
C LEU A 247 17.61 -35.90 5.51
N SER A 248 17.98 -36.43 4.33
CA SER A 248 18.70 -37.68 4.22
C SER A 248 20.09 -37.61 4.83
N ARG A 249 20.80 -36.50 4.62
CA ARG A 249 22.16 -36.28 5.19
C ARG A 249 22.09 -36.02 6.69
N ILE A 250 21.06 -35.30 7.16
CA ILE A 250 20.82 -35.10 8.60
C ILE A 250 20.53 -36.43 9.29
N ASP A 251 19.62 -37.24 8.71
CA ASP A 251 19.25 -38.56 9.28
C ASP A 251 20.48 -39.46 9.44
N ALA A 252 21.37 -39.47 8.46
CA ALA A 252 22.61 -40.24 8.48
C ALA A 252 23.62 -39.75 9.56
N GLY A 253 23.56 -38.48 9.95
CA GLY A 253 24.45 -37.90 10.96
C GLY A 253 23.87 -37.89 12.38
N LEU A 254 22.62 -38.30 12.59
CA LEU A 254 21.99 -38.34 13.92
C LEU A 254 22.42 -39.61 14.68
N GLY A 255 22.60 -39.47 15.99
CA GLY A 255 22.94 -40.57 16.90
C GLY A 255 21.75 -41.41 17.34
N ASP A 256 21.97 -42.61 17.86
CA ASP A 256 20.94 -43.58 18.28
C ASP A 256 19.90 -43.06 19.28
N ARG A 257 20.24 -42.05 20.06
CA ARG A 257 19.33 -41.43 21.04
C ARG A 257 18.82 -40.05 20.61
N GLN A 258 18.88 -39.71 19.34
CA GLN A 258 18.41 -38.45 18.79
C GLN A 258 17.19 -38.68 17.88
N ILE A 259 16.13 -37.90 18.08
CA ILE A 259 14.96 -37.89 17.20
C ILE A 259 14.75 -36.45 16.71
N LEU A 260 14.50 -36.32 15.41
CA LEU A 260 14.19 -35.05 14.76
C LEU A 260 12.74 -35.06 14.27
N LEU A 261 11.90 -34.23 14.90
CA LEU A 261 10.57 -33.90 14.35
C LEU A 261 10.71 -32.88 13.25
N VAL A 262 9.96 -33.04 12.17
CA VAL A 262 10.00 -32.11 11.04
C VAL A 262 8.63 -31.53 10.81
N LYS A 263 8.53 -30.20 10.89
CA LYS A 263 7.31 -29.44 10.58
C LYS A 263 7.56 -28.56 9.36
N LEU A 264 7.21 -29.07 8.20
CA LEU A 264 7.33 -28.39 6.91
C LEU A 264 6.04 -27.63 6.57
N HIS A 265 6.16 -26.74 5.59
CA HIS A 265 4.96 -26.15 4.97
C HIS A 265 4.07 -27.26 4.38
N PRO A 266 2.72 -27.18 4.51
CA PRO A 266 1.80 -28.25 4.08
C PRO A 266 2.01 -28.72 2.63
N PHE A 267 2.39 -27.82 1.75
CA PHE A 267 2.72 -28.15 0.36
C PHE A 267 3.92 -29.11 0.27
N VAL A 268 5.03 -28.79 0.92
CA VAL A 268 6.26 -29.61 0.91
C VAL A 268 5.99 -30.94 1.62
N GLN A 269 5.28 -30.93 2.74
CA GLN A 269 4.93 -32.11 3.51
C GLN A 269 4.09 -33.12 2.70
N SER A 270 3.19 -32.62 1.80
CA SER A 270 2.39 -33.50 0.94
C SER A 270 3.20 -34.23 -0.15
N LEU A 271 4.42 -33.78 -0.44
CA LEU A 271 5.31 -34.33 -1.47
C LEU A 271 6.49 -35.16 -0.91
N LEU A 272 6.61 -35.20 0.44
CA LEU A 272 7.69 -35.91 1.11
C LEU A 272 7.14 -37.06 1.98
N THR A 273 7.71 -38.27 1.82
CA THR A 273 7.45 -39.42 2.68
C THR A 273 8.58 -39.51 3.70
N LEU A 274 8.25 -39.44 5.00
CA LEU A 274 9.24 -39.48 6.08
C LEU A 274 9.40 -40.86 6.73
N ASP A 275 8.65 -41.86 6.32
CA ASP A 275 8.61 -43.21 6.93
C ASP A 275 9.92 -43.99 6.75
N SER A 276 10.72 -43.64 5.74
CA SER A 276 11.99 -44.32 5.41
C SER A 276 13.19 -43.86 6.29
N TYR A 277 13.07 -42.77 7.04
CA TYR A 277 14.14 -42.26 7.84
C TYR A 277 14.26 -43.00 9.20
N ARG A 278 15.48 -43.17 9.68
CA ARG A 278 15.76 -43.87 10.96
C ARG A 278 15.43 -42.97 12.17
N HIS A 279 15.79 -41.71 12.12
CA HIS A 279 15.70 -40.77 13.24
C HIS A 279 14.69 -39.65 13.01
N ILE A 280 14.27 -39.39 11.76
CA ILE A 280 13.33 -38.32 11.42
C ILE A 280 11.90 -38.81 11.51
N ARG A 281 11.02 -37.97 12.09
CA ARG A 281 9.58 -38.22 12.24
C ARG A 281 8.77 -37.00 11.81
N PRO A 282 7.56 -37.18 11.24
CA PRO A 282 6.67 -36.06 10.97
C PRO A 282 6.22 -35.39 12.26
N PHE A 283 5.84 -34.12 12.13
CA PHE A 283 5.17 -33.39 13.23
C PHE A 283 3.90 -34.16 13.68
N PRO A 284 3.69 -34.41 14.98
CA PRO A 284 2.56 -35.22 15.47
C PRO A 284 1.24 -34.49 15.21
N GLU A 285 0.30 -35.21 14.58
CA GLU A 285 -1.01 -34.66 14.22
C GLU A 285 -1.89 -34.41 15.47
N GLY A 286 -2.76 -33.40 15.41
CA GLY A 286 -3.70 -33.07 16.47
C GLY A 286 -3.15 -32.09 17.51
N TYR A 287 -1.85 -32.08 17.75
CA TYR A 287 -1.22 -31.25 18.75
C TYR A 287 -1.00 -29.80 18.28
N ASP A 288 -0.98 -28.84 19.23
CA ASP A 288 -0.57 -27.47 18.94
C ASP A 288 0.97 -27.39 18.78
N THR A 289 1.43 -26.45 17.97
CA THR A 289 2.86 -26.26 17.74
C THR A 289 3.64 -25.97 19.01
N TYR A 290 3.10 -25.14 19.89
CA TYR A 290 3.76 -24.72 21.13
C TYR A 290 3.77 -25.82 22.18
N GLU A 291 2.81 -26.70 22.16
CA GLU A 291 2.78 -27.89 23.02
C GLU A 291 3.89 -28.86 22.63
N VAL A 292 4.07 -29.14 21.33
CA VAL A 292 5.16 -29.97 20.82
C VAL A 292 6.52 -29.29 21.04
N LEU A 293 6.64 -28.00 20.79
CA LEU A 293 7.85 -27.22 21.11
C LEU A 293 8.23 -27.35 22.61
N ASN A 294 7.25 -27.33 23.52
CA ASN A 294 7.51 -27.53 24.93
C ASN A 294 8.07 -28.92 25.27
N ALA A 295 7.81 -29.93 24.41
CA ALA A 295 8.37 -31.27 24.57
C ALA A 295 9.79 -31.42 23.97
N CYS A 296 10.23 -30.47 23.12
CA CYS A 296 11.52 -30.55 22.42
C CYS A 296 12.67 -29.96 23.25
N ASP A 297 13.85 -30.56 23.14
CA ASP A 297 15.09 -30.11 23.78
C ASP A 297 15.81 -29.06 22.92
N VAL A 298 15.66 -29.16 21.59
CA VAL A 298 16.34 -28.29 20.61
C VAL A 298 15.39 -27.82 19.52
N LEU A 299 15.37 -26.52 19.25
CA LEU A 299 14.76 -25.95 18.06
C LEU A 299 15.80 -25.75 16.96
N ILE A 300 15.55 -26.29 15.78
CA ILE A 300 16.29 -26.00 14.56
C ILE A 300 15.38 -25.19 13.65
N THR A 301 15.83 -24.02 13.27
CA THR A 301 15.04 -23.12 12.39
C THR A 301 15.99 -22.28 11.53
N ASP A 302 15.43 -21.36 10.75
CA ASP A 302 16.19 -20.43 9.92
C ASP A 302 15.75 -18.97 10.20
N TYR A 303 14.94 -18.38 9.32
CA TYR A 303 14.46 -16.98 9.42
C TYR A 303 13.04 -16.89 9.98
N SER A 304 12.76 -17.66 11.01
CA SER A 304 11.42 -17.77 11.61
C SER A 304 11.35 -17.12 13.00
N SER A 305 10.29 -16.36 13.23
CA SER A 305 10.02 -15.71 14.52
C SER A 305 9.82 -16.70 15.70
N VAL A 306 9.63 -17.98 15.41
CA VAL A 306 9.46 -19.02 16.45
C VAL A 306 10.66 -19.11 17.39
N MET A 307 11.86 -18.69 16.93
CA MET A 307 13.05 -18.67 17.77
C MET A 307 12.94 -17.69 18.94
N TYR A 308 12.25 -16.55 18.76
CA TYR A 308 12.01 -15.59 19.84
C TYR A 308 11.09 -16.20 20.92
N ASP A 309 10.04 -16.90 20.48
CA ASP A 309 9.11 -17.57 21.39
C ASP A 309 9.82 -18.69 22.18
N PHE A 310 10.53 -19.58 21.44
CA PHE A 310 11.19 -20.74 22.02
C PHE A 310 12.34 -20.35 22.95
N ALA A 311 13.00 -19.22 22.75
CA ALA A 311 14.05 -18.70 23.61
C ALA A 311 13.61 -18.56 25.08
N SER A 312 12.30 -18.26 25.33
CA SER A 312 11.76 -18.17 26.70
C SER A 312 11.88 -19.48 27.48
N THR A 313 12.12 -20.62 26.82
CA THR A 313 12.40 -21.91 27.48
C THR A 313 13.82 -22.01 28.04
N GLY A 314 14.77 -21.15 27.66
CA GLY A 314 16.20 -21.28 27.93
C GLY A 314 16.87 -22.43 27.19
N ARG A 315 16.17 -23.19 26.34
CA ARG A 315 16.67 -24.35 25.61
C ARG A 315 17.40 -23.96 24.34
N ARG A 316 18.06 -24.91 23.75
CA ARG A 316 18.98 -24.73 22.60
C ARG A 316 18.24 -24.40 21.32
N ILE A 317 18.78 -23.41 20.58
CA ILE A 317 18.33 -23.00 19.25
C ILE A 317 19.54 -23.12 18.30
N LEU A 318 19.32 -23.73 17.14
CA LEU A 318 20.31 -23.82 16.07
C LEU A 318 19.73 -23.19 14.80
N LEU A 319 20.49 -22.30 14.16
CA LEU A 319 20.07 -21.64 12.92
C LEU A 319 20.65 -22.40 11.72
N PHE A 320 19.81 -23.12 10.99
CA PHE A 320 20.19 -23.79 9.74
C PHE A 320 19.87 -22.88 8.55
N ALA A 321 20.81 -22.00 8.21
CA ALA A 321 20.65 -20.87 7.28
C ALA A 321 21.56 -21.06 6.06
N TYR A 322 21.26 -22.04 5.22
CA TYR A 322 22.04 -22.43 4.05
C TYR A 322 22.02 -21.40 2.91
N ASP A 323 21.04 -20.50 2.90
CA ASP A 323 20.76 -19.50 1.85
C ASP A 323 20.68 -18.04 2.41
N LEU A 324 21.44 -17.75 3.48
CA LEU A 324 21.31 -16.49 4.23
C LEU A 324 21.49 -15.24 3.34
N GLU A 325 22.48 -15.23 2.47
CA GLU A 325 22.82 -14.08 1.63
C GLU A 325 21.70 -13.77 0.60
N ASP A 326 21.20 -14.83 -0.05
CA ASP A 326 20.07 -14.70 -0.99
C ASP A 326 18.81 -14.23 -0.28
N TYR A 327 18.54 -14.78 0.91
CA TYR A 327 17.34 -14.43 1.66
C TYR A 327 17.36 -12.99 2.16
N GLN A 328 18.48 -12.49 2.64
CA GLN A 328 18.66 -11.10 3.06
C GLN A 328 18.47 -10.11 1.92
N SER A 329 18.99 -10.44 0.72
CA SER A 329 18.92 -9.57 -0.44
C SER A 329 17.50 -9.37 -0.97
N HIS A 330 16.64 -10.39 -0.86
CA HIS A 330 15.28 -10.37 -1.44
C HIS A 330 14.20 -9.84 -0.48
N ARG A 331 14.27 -10.14 0.83
CA ARG A 331 13.16 -9.83 1.75
C ARG A 331 13.44 -8.73 2.77
N GLY A 332 14.70 -8.40 2.99
CA GLY A 332 15.12 -7.49 4.04
C GLY A 332 14.78 -8.01 5.46
N MET A 333 15.70 -7.82 6.38
CA MET A 333 15.50 -8.15 7.79
C MET A 333 15.70 -6.90 8.65
N TYR A 334 15.10 -6.86 9.83
CA TYR A 334 15.33 -5.80 10.80
C TYR A 334 16.67 -5.94 11.50
N GLU A 335 17.15 -7.17 11.63
CA GLU A 335 18.41 -7.49 12.29
C GLU A 335 19.14 -8.62 11.56
N ASP A 336 20.46 -8.65 11.72
CA ASP A 336 21.30 -9.73 11.22
C ASP A 336 21.26 -10.92 12.19
N VAL A 337 20.69 -12.04 11.75
CA VAL A 337 20.59 -13.26 12.55
C VAL A 337 21.97 -13.86 12.91
N SER A 338 23.04 -13.48 12.21
CA SER A 338 24.40 -13.90 12.52
C SER A 338 24.93 -13.29 13.84
N SER A 339 24.30 -12.21 14.31
CA SER A 339 24.63 -11.57 15.59
C SER A 339 23.99 -12.24 16.80
N TYR A 340 23.11 -13.23 16.59
CA TYR A 340 22.41 -13.90 17.69
C TYR A 340 23.31 -14.92 18.40
N PRO A 341 23.05 -15.26 19.67
CA PRO A 341 23.87 -16.20 20.47
C PRO A 341 23.68 -17.65 20.01
N PHE A 342 23.11 -17.91 18.84
CA PHE A 342 22.77 -19.22 18.32
C PHE A 342 23.78 -19.65 17.25
N PRO A 343 24.30 -20.91 17.28
CA PRO A 343 25.10 -21.43 16.20
C PRO A 343 24.39 -21.34 14.85
N LEU A 344 25.01 -20.65 13.89
CA LEU A 344 24.54 -20.55 12.53
C LEU A 344 25.33 -21.52 11.67
N VAL A 345 24.63 -22.51 11.11
CA VAL A 345 25.21 -23.56 10.27
C VAL A 345 24.58 -23.56 8.88
N ARG A 346 25.40 -23.94 7.86
CA ARG A 346 25.01 -23.88 6.45
C ARG A 346 24.93 -25.26 5.78
N THR A 347 25.40 -26.33 6.43
CA THR A 347 25.37 -27.67 5.89
C THR A 347 24.76 -28.68 6.87
N PRO A 348 24.14 -29.77 6.37
CA PRO A 348 23.61 -30.85 7.21
C PRO A 348 24.63 -31.45 8.19
N GLU A 349 25.89 -31.61 7.74
CA GLU A 349 26.97 -32.16 8.57
C GLU A 349 27.37 -31.23 9.71
N ALA A 350 27.44 -29.91 9.43
CA ALA A 350 27.67 -28.92 10.48
C ALA A 350 26.52 -28.90 11.49
N LEU A 351 25.27 -29.04 11.03
CA LEU A 351 24.11 -29.12 11.90
C LEU A 351 24.14 -30.31 12.82
N THR A 352 24.41 -31.52 12.28
CA THR A 352 24.52 -32.75 13.09
C THR A 352 25.71 -32.69 14.04
N GLY A 353 26.80 -32.04 13.64
CA GLY A 353 27.95 -31.78 14.51
C GLY A 353 27.60 -30.84 15.66
N GLU A 354 26.80 -29.81 15.43
CA GLU A 354 26.34 -28.90 16.52
C GLU A 354 25.36 -29.60 17.47
N LEU A 355 24.53 -30.50 17.00
CA LEU A 355 23.60 -31.26 17.85
C LEU A 355 24.32 -32.12 18.91
N GLN A 356 25.59 -32.43 18.71
CA GLN A 356 26.41 -33.18 19.70
C GLN A 356 27.03 -32.27 20.78
N LYS A 357 26.99 -30.95 20.62
CA LYS A 357 27.57 -29.98 21.55
C LYS A 357 26.46 -29.42 22.48
N ASP A 358 26.87 -28.79 23.57
CA ASP A 358 25.97 -28.04 24.46
C ASP A 358 26.10 -26.53 24.20
N THR A 359 25.68 -26.09 23.00
CA THR A 359 25.75 -24.70 22.52
C THR A 359 24.37 -24.23 22.05
N GLY A 360 24.22 -22.94 21.87
CA GLY A 360 22.99 -22.36 21.29
C GLY A 360 21.90 -22.03 22.31
N HIS A 361 22.29 -21.84 23.59
CA HIS A 361 21.34 -21.30 24.59
C HIS A 361 21.19 -19.78 24.40
N PRO A 362 20.00 -19.24 24.62
CA PRO A 362 19.81 -17.79 24.63
C PRO A 362 20.56 -17.17 25.80
N ASP A 363 21.23 -16.05 25.55
CA ASP A 363 21.87 -15.27 26.62
C ASP A 363 20.90 -14.28 27.27
N ASP A 364 21.30 -13.66 28.36
CA ASP A 364 20.50 -12.70 29.10
C ASP A 364 20.10 -11.47 28.24
N ASN A 365 20.97 -11.01 27.34
CA ASN A 365 20.69 -9.88 26.45
C ASN A 365 19.58 -10.24 25.46
N PHE A 366 19.63 -11.45 24.89
CA PHE A 366 18.60 -11.94 23.98
C PHE A 366 17.25 -12.09 24.69
N LEU A 367 17.24 -12.70 25.88
CA LEU A 367 16.02 -12.88 26.68
C LEU A 367 15.43 -11.52 27.09
N GLN A 368 16.25 -10.58 27.55
CA GLN A 368 15.79 -9.25 27.96
C GLN A 368 15.19 -8.49 26.77
N LYS A 369 15.74 -8.66 25.56
CA LYS A 369 15.26 -7.95 24.37
C LYS A 369 13.98 -8.54 23.78
N TYR A 370 13.86 -9.88 23.70
CA TYR A 370 12.82 -10.54 22.92
C TYR A 370 11.79 -11.30 23.78
N CYS A 371 12.09 -11.57 25.04
CA CYS A 371 11.20 -12.30 25.96
C CYS A 371 10.78 -11.45 27.17
N THR A 372 10.80 -10.12 27.05
CA THR A 372 10.69 -9.15 28.17
C THR A 372 9.47 -9.40 29.06
N PHE A 373 8.30 -9.68 28.48
CA PHE A 373 7.05 -9.80 29.22
C PHE A 373 6.52 -11.24 29.30
N GLU A 374 7.31 -12.22 28.86
CA GLU A 374 6.91 -13.63 28.89
C GLU A 374 6.80 -14.17 30.31
N GLN A 375 5.68 -14.81 30.63
CA GLN A 375 5.41 -15.36 31.96
C GLN A 375 4.31 -16.43 31.92
N ALA A 376 4.29 -17.31 32.94
CA ALA A 376 3.35 -18.42 33.05
C ALA A 376 1.87 -17.99 33.07
N SER A 377 1.56 -16.83 33.62
CA SER A 377 0.19 -16.33 33.81
C SER A 377 -0.27 -15.36 32.74
N ALA A 378 0.49 -15.15 31.64
CA ALA A 378 0.20 -14.13 30.65
C ALA A 378 -1.21 -14.27 30.04
N THR A 379 -1.66 -15.51 29.71
CA THR A 379 -3.00 -15.73 29.16
C THR A 379 -4.11 -15.33 30.15
N SER A 380 -4.00 -15.78 31.39
CA SER A 380 -5.00 -15.46 32.41
C SER A 380 -5.05 -13.98 32.71
N ARG A 381 -3.89 -13.32 32.86
CA ARG A 381 -3.79 -11.88 33.08
C ARG A 381 -4.39 -11.09 31.90
N LEU A 382 -4.08 -11.46 30.67
CA LEU A 382 -4.65 -10.84 29.47
C LEU A 382 -6.17 -10.96 29.42
N CYS A 383 -6.70 -12.18 29.66
CA CYS A 383 -8.14 -12.41 29.60
C CYS A 383 -8.88 -11.68 30.73
N ARG A 384 -8.35 -11.69 31.98
CA ARG A 384 -8.91 -10.92 33.10
C ARG A 384 -8.92 -9.42 32.83
N HIS A 385 -7.79 -8.90 32.32
CA HIS A 385 -7.68 -7.48 32.00
C HIS A 385 -8.71 -7.05 30.94
N VAL A 386 -8.78 -7.80 29.84
CA VAL A 386 -9.62 -7.43 28.70
C VAL A 386 -11.11 -7.71 28.94
N PHE A 387 -11.48 -8.90 29.42
CA PHE A 387 -12.89 -9.33 29.48
C PHE A 387 -13.57 -9.06 30.82
N LEU A 388 -12.81 -9.07 31.93
CA LEU A 388 -13.35 -8.82 33.25
C LEU A 388 -13.08 -7.39 33.77
N GLY A 389 -12.17 -6.67 33.12
CA GLY A 389 -11.84 -5.29 33.50
C GLY A 389 -10.85 -5.17 34.65
N ASP A 390 -10.17 -6.25 35.03
CA ASP A 390 -9.18 -6.25 36.10
C ASP A 390 -7.89 -5.55 35.59
N PRO A 391 -7.37 -4.51 36.23
CA PRO A 391 -6.22 -3.77 35.75
C PRO A 391 -4.88 -4.47 36.06
N VAL A 392 -4.71 -5.72 35.58
CA VAL A 392 -3.57 -6.58 35.92
C VAL A 392 -2.43 -6.51 34.88
N CYS A 393 -2.71 -6.10 33.64
CA CYS A 393 -1.66 -5.90 32.60
C CYS A 393 -1.15 -4.46 32.63
N GLN A 394 0.12 -4.29 32.29
CA GLN A 394 0.67 -2.95 32.03
C GLN A 394 0.09 -2.42 30.72
N THR A 395 -0.50 -1.23 30.79
CA THR A 395 -1.14 -0.58 29.64
C THR A 395 -0.45 0.74 29.33
N ILE A 396 -0.12 0.96 28.07
CA ILE A 396 0.40 2.24 27.61
C ILE A 396 -0.48 2.81 26.48
N SER A 397 -0.43 4.14 26.32
CA SER A 397 -0.95 4.83 25.14
C SER A 397 0.24 5.27 24.30
N MET A 398 0.23 4.96 23.02
CA MET A 398 1.17 5.55 22.08
C MET A 398 0.78 7.01 21.86
N LYS A 399 1.74 7.92 21.99
CA LYS A 399 1.54 9.33 21.73
C LYS A 399 2.49 9.75 20.62
N GLY A 400 1.96 10.41 19.63
CA GLY A 400 2.76 11.09 18.62
C GLY A 400 3.50 12.30 19.15
N THR A 401 4.48 12.74 18.38
CA THR A 401 5.39 13.85 18.73
C THR A 401 4.95 15.17 18.12
N LYS A 402 4.15 15.15 17.06
CA LYS A 402 3.68 16.33 16.33
C LYS A 402 2.21 16.61 16.55
N GLU A 403 1.88 17.90 16.56
CA GLU A 403 0.53 18.35 16.89
C GLU A 403 -0.45 18.19 15.72
N LYS A 404 -0.01 18.41 14.45
CA LYS A 404 -0.89 18.40 13.27
C LYS A 404 -0.65 17.22 12.36
N LYS A 405 -1.75 16.59 11.91
CA LYS A 405 -1.79 15.43 11.03
C LYS A 405 -2.55 15.77 9.76
N VAL A 406 -1.88 15.69 8.63
CA VAL A 406 -2.41 16.03 7.30
C VAL A 406 -2.54 14.77 6.45
N LEU A 407 -3.76 14.43 6.04
CA LEU A 407 -4.03 13.35 5.09
C LEU A 407 -3.97 13.91 3.66
N LEU A 408 -2.97 13.51 2.89
CA LEU A 408 -2.79 13.90 1.48
C LEU A 408 -3.24 12.78 0.55
N TYR A 409 -4.44 12.87 -0.01
CA TYR A 409 -4.85 11.93 -1.05
C TYR A 409 -4.25 12.32 -2.40
N ALA A 410 -3.30 11.52 -2.86
CA ALA A 410 -2.47 11.80 -4.05
C ALA A 410 -3.06 11.31 -5.37
N GLY A 411 -4.20 10.61 -5.34
CA GLY A 411 -4.80 10.02 -6.54
C GLY A 411 -4.22 8.65 -6.90
N SER A 412 -4.14 8.38 -8.20
CA SER A 412 -3.64 7.08 -8.72
C SER A 412 -2.11 6.94 -8.66
N LEU A 413 -1.38 8.04 -8.52
CA LEU A 413 0.08 8.13 -8.60
C LEU A 413 0.69 7.55 -9.90
N LEU A 414 -0.11 7.35 -10.93
CA LEU A 414 0.38 6.96 -12.25
C LEU A 414 1.09 8.14 -12.94
N PRO A 415 2.08 7.89 -13.81
CA PRO A 415 2.84 8.95 -14.47
C PRO A 415 1.94 9.92 -15.26
N ASN A 416 1.80 11.14 -14.76
CA ASN A 416 1.10 12.25 -15.40
C ASN A 416 1.51 13.59 -14.75
N GLY A 417 1.06 14.73 -15.30
CA GLY A 417 1.40 16.07 -14.79
C GLY A 417 0.95 16.31 -13.33
N VAL A 418 -0.21 15.81 -12.93
CA VAL A 418 -0.70 15.96 -11.54
C VAL A 418 0.19 15.21 -10.56
N THR A 419 0.58 13.97 -10.91
CA THR A 419 1.50 13.16 -10.11
C THR A 419 2.89 13.81 -10.02
N SER A 420 3.40 14.36 -11.13
CA SER A 420 4.69 15.09 -11.13
C SER A 420 4.64 16.31 -10.23
N ALA A 421 3.56 17.10 -10.31
CA ALA A 421 3.35 18.26 -9.45
C ALA A 421 3.21 17.87 -7.97
N PHE A 422 2.54 16.75 -7.68
CA PHE A 422 2.45 16.20 -6.33
C PHE A 422 3.82 15.89 -5.74
N PHE A 423 4.65 15.15 -6.46
CA PHE A 423 6.00 14.82 -5.99
C PHE A 423 6.87 16.07 -5.83
N SER A 424 6.81 17.03 -6.77
CA SER A 424 7.54 18.29 -6.64
C SER A 424 7.12 19.10 -5.41
N MET A 425 5.84 19.03 -5.01
CA MET A 425 5.35 19.66 -3.78
C MET A 425 5.89 18.91 -2.54
N VAL A 426 5.76 17.58 -2.52
CA VAL A 426 6.18 16.74 -1.39
C VAL A 426 7.70 16.82 -1.16
N ASP A 427 8.51 16.87 -2.23
CA ASP A 427 9.96 17.02 -2.14
C ASP A 427 10.41 18.31 -1.44
N GLN A 428 9.58 19.36 -1.46
CA GLN A 428 9.94 20.69 -0.95
C GLN A 428 9.18 21.08 0.33
N LEU A 429 8.10 20.38 0.68
CA LEU A 429 7.44 20.58 1.96
C LEU A 429 8.36 20.13 3.09
N ASP A 430 8.31 20.83 4.21
CA ASP A 430 9.07 20.49 5.40
C ASP A 430 8.32 19.47 6.27
N PRO A 431 8.74 18.18 6.29
CA PRO A 431 8.05 17.16 7.06
C PRO A 431 8.22 17.32 8.58
N SER A 432 9.06 18.27 9.04
CA SER A 432 9.19 18.55 10.48
C SER A 432 8.00 19.32 11.06
N ARG A 433 7.19 19.99 10.21
CA ARG A 433 6.10 20.89 10.64
C ARG A 433 4.78 20.16 10.92
N CYS A 434 4.48 19.13 10.16
CA CYS A 434 3.27 18.32 10.27
C CYS A 434 3.59 16.87 10.04
N GLU A 435 2.74 15.95 10.57
CA GLU A 435 2.76 14.56 10.15
C GLU A 435 1.95 14.41 8.87
N TYR A 436 2.61 14.14 7.75
CA TYR A 436 1.96 13.96 6.45
C TYR A 436 1.74 12.49 6.12
N TYR A 437 0.48 12.14 5.84
CA TYR A 437 0.07 10.78 5.47
C TYR A 437 -0.35 10.76 4.00
N ILE A 438 0.50 10.20 3.14
CA ILE A 438 0.22 10.07 1.71
C ILE A 438 -0.72 8.89 1.51
N SER A 439 -1.94 9.20 1.09
CA SER A 439 -3.00 8.24 0.85
C SER A 439 -3.23 8.03 -0.64
N PHE A 440 -3.47 6.79 -1.01
CA PHE A 440 -3.72 6.35 -2.38
C PHE A 440 -4.54 5.06 -2.39
N ARG A 441 -5.11 4.71 -3.55
CA ARG A 441 -5.83 3.43 -3.70
C ARG A 441 -4.88 2.34 -4.18
N THR A 442 -4.78 1.25 -3.42
CA THR A 442 -3.92 0.10 -3.71
C THR A 442 -4.03 -0.46 -5.13
N PRO A 443 -5.23 -0.63 -5.75
CA PRO A 443 -5.32 -1.19 -7.11
C PRO A 443 -4.56 -0.41 -8.17
N SER A 444 -4.39 0.90 -7.99
CA SER A 444 -3.69 1.76 -8.95
C SER A 444 -2.18 1.56 -8.98
N LEU A 445 -1.59 1.15 -7.85
CA LEU A 445 -0.14 1.01 -7.68
C LEU A 445 0.37 -0.42 -7.60
N LYS A 446 -0.52 -1.41 -7.68
CA LYS A 446 -0.14 -2.82 -7.52
C LYS A 446 0.91 -3.26 -8.55
N ASP A 447 0.83 -2.74 -9.77
CA ASP A 447 1.73 -3.06 -10.87
C ASP A 447 2.93 -2.06 -10.97
N HIS A 448 2.95 -1.01 -10.14
CA HIS A 448 3.96 0.05 -10.13
C HIS A 448 4.31 0.50 -8.68
N PRO A 449 4.66 -0.43 -7.77
CA PRO A 449 4.95 -0.10 -6.37
C PRO A 449 6.18 0.80 -6.21
N GLU A 450 7.12 0.75 -7.18
CA GLU A 450 8.33 1.58 -7.22
C GLU A 450 8.05 3.09 -7.25
N THR A 451 6.85 3.48 -7.66
CA THR A 451 6.43 4.91 -7.66
C THR A 451 6.51 5.52 -6.26
N LEU A 452 6.25 4.73 -5.21
CA LEU A 452 6.33 5.19 -3.83
C LEU A 452 7.77 5.47 -3.35
N ASN A 453 8.79 4.96 -4.05
CA ASN A 453 10.19 5.26 -3.74
C ASN A 453 10.58 6.72 -4.08
N LYS A 454 9.72 7.45 -4.79
CA LYS A 454 9.88 8.88 -5.08
C LYS A 454 9.45 9.78 -3.91
N VAL A 455 8.80 9.22 -2.89
CA VAL A 455 8.42 9.97 -1.69
C VAL A 455 9.65 10.10 -0.78
N PRO A 456 10.01 11.32 -0.35
CA PRO A 456 11.14 11.54 0.56
C PRO A 456 10.93 10.89 1.93
N GLU A 457 11.99 10.77 2.70
CA GLU A 457 11.91 10.37 4.11
C GLU A 457 11.10 11.39 4.94
N GLY A 458 10.48 10.92 6.01
CA GLY A 458 9.67 11.76 6.90
C GLY A 458 8.19 11.83 6.54
N TYR A 459 7.75 11.14 5.48
CA TYR A 459 6.35 10.96 5.11
C TYR A 459 5.87 9.55 5.43
N HIS A 460 4.58 9.44 5.74
CA HIS A 460 3.93 8.17 6.05
C HIS A 460 3.01 7.74 4.92
N PHE A 461 2.89 6.42 4.69
CA PHE A 461 1.94 5.88 3.72
C PHE A 461 0.65 5.45 4.39
N TYR A 462 -0.49 5.85 3.81
CA TYR A 462 -1.83 5.46 4.25
C TYR A 462 -2.62 4.82 3.09
N PRO A 463 -2.31 3.58 2.71
CA PRO A 463 -2.95 2.92 1.56
C PRO A 463 -4.41 2.56 1.84
N LEU A 464 -5.30 2.84 0.90
CA LEU A 464 -6.72 2.47 0.94
C LEU A 464 -6.94 1.16 0.18
N ALA A 465 -6.97 0.06 0.88
CA ALA A 465 -6.90 -1.30 0.31
C ALA A 465 -8.27 -1.89 -0.08
N THR A 466 -9.40 -1.23 0.21
CA THR A 466 -10.71 -1.86 0.09
C THR A 466 -11.69 -1.05 -0.75
N GLU A 467 -12.57 -1.78 -1.46
CA GLU A 467 -13.68 -1.18 -2.21
C GLU A 467 -14.79 -0.69 -1.27
N MET A 468 -15.61 0.23 -1.77
CA MET A 468 -16.75 0.77 -1.05
C MET A 468 -17.80 -0.30 -0.70
N ASN A 469 -18.31 -0.25 0.53
CA ASN A 469 -19.38 -1.13 0.99
C ASN A 469 -20.74 -0.66 0.44
N LEU A 470 -21.09 -1.06 -0.77
CA LEU A 470 -22.38 -0.75 -1.39
C LEU A 470 -23.35 -1.92 -1.33
N ASP A 471 -24.60 -1.66 -0.92
CA ASP A 471 -25.73 -2.50 -1.27
C ASP A 471 -26.31 -2.08 -2.63
N VAL A 472 -27.12 -2.94 -3.25
CA VAL A 472 -27.66 -2.72 -4.59
C VAL A 472 -28.42 -1.40 -4.70
N LEU A 473 -29.25 -1.07 -3.72
CA LEU A 473 -30.04 0.17 -3.73
C LEU A 473 -29.15 1.41 -3.58
N THR A 474 -28.09 1.31 -2.79
CA THR A 474 -27.12 2.40 -2.64
C THR A 474 -26.27 2.57 -3.90
N ALA A 475 -25.90 1.47 -4.59
CA ALA A 475 -25.21 1.53 -5.87
C ALA A 475 -26.07 2.21 -6.95
N ILE A 476 -27.37 1.85 -7.03
CA ILE A 476 -28.32 2.49 -7.93
C ILE A 476 -28.47 3.98 -7.57
N ALA A 477 -28.65 4.31 -6.30
CA ALA A 477 -28.76 5.68 -5.83
C ALA A 477 -27.50 6.51 -6.19
N GLN A 478 -26.31 5.91 -6.08
CA GLN A 478 -25.06 6.54 -6.46
C GLN A 478 -24.99 6.82 -7.96
N LEU A 479 -25.35 5.85 -8.82
CA LEU A 479 -25.38 6.05 -10.26
C LEU A 479 -26.36 7.17 -10.68
N ILE A 480 -27.56 7.17 -10.09
CA ILE A 480 -28.58 8.20 -10.32
C ILE A 480 -28.04 9.58 -9.92
N TYR A 481 -27.45 9.68 -8.73
CA TYR A 481 -26.89 10.93 -8.23
C TYR A 481 -25.73 11.45 -9.09
N LEU A 482 -24.79 10.58 -9.43
CA LEU A 482 -23.63 10.95 -10.24
C LEU A 482 -24.03 11.41 -11.64
N LYS A 483 -25.10 10.83 -12.22
CA LYS A 483 -25.56 11.17 -13.58
C LYS A 483 -26.46 12.41 -13.64
N TRP A 484 -27.41 12.52 -12.70
CA TRP A 484 -28.47 13.55 -12.77
C TRP A 484 -28.47 14.53 -11.58
N GLY A 485 -27.66 14.32 -10.56
CA GLY A 485 -27.61 15.19 -9.37
C GLY A 485 -28.85 15.15 -8.49
N THR A 486 -29.81 14.27 -8.78
CA THR A 486 -31.07 14.22 -8.02
C THR A 486 -30.85 13.71 -6.60
N THR A 487 -31.45 14.41 -5.64
CA THR A 487 -31.45 14.04 -4.21
C THR A 487 -32.84 13.55 -3.73
N ALA A 488 -33.78 13.41 -4.66
CA ALA A 488 -35.15 12.94 -4.39
C ALA A 488 -35.19 11.49 -3.86
N PHE A 489 -36.33 11.05 -3.41
CA PHE A 489 -36.59 9.66 -2.98
C PHE A 489 -35.60 9.10 -1.93
N GLY A 490 -35.06 9.97 -1.06
CA GLY A 490 -34.15 9.57 -0.01
C GLY A 490 -32.71 9.22 -0.48
N ILE A 491 -32.36 9.49 -1.75
CA ILE A 491 -31.03 9.28 -2.32
C ILE A 491 -29.97 9.97 -1.48
N LYS A 492 -30.15 11.27 -1.15
CA LYS A 492 -29.22 12.04 -0.32
C LYS A 492 -28.94 11.33 1.01
N LYS A 493 -29.99 10.98 1.77
CA LYS A 493 -29.87 10.32 3.09
C LYS A 493 -29.14 8.98 2.99
N ARG A 494 -29.43 8.22 1.93
CA ARG A 494 -28.80 6.91 1.67
C ARG A 494 -27.30 7.05 1.36
N LEU A 495 -26.93 7.97 0.49
CA LEU A 495 -25.55 8.23 0.13
C LEU A 495 -24.76 8.83 1.30
N ASP A 496 -25.31 9.80 2.03
CA ASP A 496 -24.66 10.36 3.22
C ASP A 496 -24.38 9.28 4.27
N LYS A 497 -25.34 8.35 4.50
CA LYS A 497 -25.13 7.21 5.40
C LYS A 497 -24.02 6.27 4.90
N ALA A 498 -24.00 5.98 3.60
CA ALA A 498 -23.02 5.09 2.99
C ALA A 498 -21.60 5.68 3.08
N TYR A 499 -21.41 6.94 2.73
CA TYR A 499 -20.11 7.60 2.80
C TYR A 499 -19.63 7.87 4.23
N LYS A 500 -20.53 8.14 5.19
CA LYS A 500 -20.18 8.20 6.61
C LYS A 500 -19.67 6.86 7.12
N ARG A 501 -20.33 5.75 6.74
CA ARG A 501 -19.88 4.40 7.08
C ARG A 501 -18.53 4.09 6.41
N GLU A 502 -18.32 4.56 5.19
CA GLU A 502 -17.05 4.39 4.48
C GLU A 502 -15.91 5.19 5.14
N TRP A 503 -16.20 6.41 5.57
CA TRP A 503 -15.27 7.19 6.39
C TRP A 503 -14.93 6.43 7.69
N GLN A 504 -15.94 5.95 8.41
CA GLN A 504 -15.76 5.16 9.62
C GLN A 504 -14.92 3.91 9.38
N LYS A 505 -15.09 3.25 8.24
CA LYS A 505 -14.30 2.08 7.86
C LYS A 505 -12.81 2.39 7.73
N HIS A 506 -12.47 3.48 7.07
CA HIS A 506 -11.07 3.82 6.78
C HIS A 506 -10.41 4.65 7.89
N PHE A 507 -11.14 5.58 8.47
CA PHE A 507 -10.59 6.63 9.32
C PHE A 507 -11.28 6.78 10.68
N GLY A 508 -12.32 6.00 10.99
CA GLY A 508 -13.18 6.22 12.16
C GLY A 508 -12.49 6.10 13.53
N CYS A 509 -11.29 5.50 13.59
CA CYS A 509 -10.48 5.41 14.80
C CYS A 509 -9.22 6.28 14.73
N VAL A 510 -9.14 7.19 13.77
CA VAL A 510 -7.99 8.08 13.54
C VAL A 510 -8.50 9.51 13.46
N SER A 511 -7.78 10.46 14.04
CA SER A 511 -8.04 11.89 13.88
C SER A 511 -6.99 12.51 12.96
N PHE A 512 -7.46 13.16 11.89
CA PHE A 512 -6.67 14.09 11.09
C PHE A 512 -7.15 15.51 11.37
N ASP A 513 -6.24 16.47 11.27
CA ASP A 513 -6.56 17.89 11.40
C ASP A 513 -6.91 18.50 10.04
N HIS A 514 -6.37 17.92 8.96
CA HIS A 514 -6.59 18.35 7.60
C HIS A 514 -6.68 17.15 6.64
N ALA A 515 -7.70 17.12 5.81
CA ALA A 515 -7.89 16.12 4.75
C ALA A 515 -7.84 16.79 3.37
N VAL A 516 -6.86 16.43 2.57
CA VAL A 516 -6.55 17.04 1.28
C VAL A 516 -6.84 16.06 0.14
N HIS A 517 -7.71 16.46 -0.80
CA HIS A 517 -7.92 15.78 -2.07
C HIS A 517 -7.09 16.45 -3.15
N TYR A 518 -5.82 16.06 -3.27
CA TYR A 518 -4.91 16.67 -4.23
C TYR A 518 -5.25 16.33 -5.69
N ASP A 519 -5.60 15.07 -5.98
CA ASP A 519 -5.98 14.63 -7.35
C ASP A 519 -7.17 15.43 -7.93
N GLY A 520 -8.23 15.66 -7.15
CA GLY A 520 -9.39 16.46 -7.54
C GLY A 520 -10.38 15.82 -8.52
N TYR A 521 -10.12 14.62 -9.08
CA TYR A 521 -10.93 14.02 -10.15
C TYR A 521 -11.76 12.81 -9.72
N GLU A 522 -11.37 12.09 -8.68
CA GLU A 522 -11.99 10.81 -8.33
C GLU A 522 -13.31 10.97 -7.56
N ASN A 523 -14.45 10.66 -8.17
CA ASN A 523 -15.79 10.78 -7.57
C ASN A 523 -15.91 10.12 -6.18
N TYR A 524 -15.31 8.93 -6.00
CA TYR A 524 -15.35 8.21 -4.73
C TYR A 524 -14.68 9.01 -3.62
N MET A 525 -13.47 9.52 -3.87
CA MET A 525 -12.69 10.26 -2.88
C MET A 525 -13.24 11.67 -2.63
N ILE A 526 -13.77 12.35 -3.66
CA ILE A 526 -14.49 13.62 -3.50
C ILE A 526 -15.61 13.46 -2.45
N ALA A 527 -16.43 12.41 -2.60
CA ALA A 527 -17.55 12.16 -1.70
C ALA A 527 -17.12 11.60 -0.33
N LEU A 528 -16.02 10.86 -0.26
CA LEU A 528 -15.49 10.30 0.99
C LEU A 528 -14.88 11.40 1.87
N LEU A 529 -13.97 12.20 1.31
CA LEU A 529 -13.31 13.27 2.07
C LEU A 529 -14.25 14.41 2.44
N GLU A 530 -15.38 14.60 1.71
CA GLU A 530 -16.48 15.48 2.14
C GLU A 530 -16.99 15.13 3.55
N LYS A 531 -16.81 13.87 4.01
CA LYS A 531 -17.27 13.40 5.32
C LYS A 531 -16.20 13.52 6.41
N ALA A 532 -15.01 14.00 6.09
CA ALA A 532 -13.95 14.23 7.08
C ALA A 532 -14.43 15.22 8.14
N PRO A 533 -14.23 14.93 9.45
CA PRO A 533 -14.61 15.82 10.55
C PRO A 533 -13.51 16.85 10.86
N CYS A 534 -12.73 17.25 9.87
CA CYS A 534 -11.60 18.19 9.98
C CYS A 534 -11.61 19.17 8.81
N THR A 535 -10.64 20.05 8.73
CA THR A 535 -10.44 20.96 7.58
C THR A 535 -10.29 20.16 6.30
N ARG A 536 -11.01 20.55 5.22
CA ARG A 536 -11.05 19.83 3.94
C ARG A 536 -10.64 20.72 2.80
N THR A 537 -9.67 20.25 2.04
CA THR A 537 -9.18 20.95 0.85
C THR A 537 -9.30 20.07 -0.39
N ILE A 538 -9.68 20.66 -1.52
CA ILE A 538 -9.69 20.00 -2.81
C ILE A 538 -8.94 20.84 -3.85
N TRP A 539 -8.09 20.18 -4.67
CA TRP A 539 -7.40 20.83 -5.78
C TRP A 539 -8.22 20.79 -7.07
N ALA A 540 -8.14 21.86 -7.85
CA ALA A 540 -8.64 21.98 -9.22
C ALA A 540 -7.45 22.18 -10.16
N HIS A 541 -7.06 21.10 -10.87
CA HIS A 541 -5.88 21.09 -11.73
C HIS A 541 -6.16 21.51 -13.17
N SER A 542 -7.42 21.71 -13.55
CA SER A 542 -7.84 22.04 -14.90
C SER A 542 -9.03 23.01 -14.87
N ASP A 543 -9.36 23.60 -16.04
CA ASP A 543 -10.67 24.18 -16.27
C ASP A 543 -11.72 23.06 -16.15
N MET A 544 -12.28 22.91 -14.94
CA MET A 544 -13.14 21.77 -14.61
C MET A 544 -14.44 21.75 -15.39
N GLU A 545 -14.91 22.90 -15.91
CA GLU A 545 -16.11 22.94 -16.77
C GLU A 545 -15.80 22.30 -18.12
N LYS A 546 -14.72 22.69 -18.78
CA LYS A 546 -14.28 22.08 -20.04
C LYS A 546 -13.90 20.61 -19.87
N TRP A 547 -13.17 20.31 -18.81
CA TRP A 547 -12.79 18.93 -18.51
C TRP A 547 -14.00 18.00 -18.35
N ILE A 548 -15.02 18.43 -17.56
CA ILE A 548 -16.22 17.63 -17.35
C ILE A 548 -17.04 17.52 -18.64
N ALA A 549 -17.12 18.58 -19.43
CA ALA A 549 -17.83 18.55 -20.71
C ALA A 549 -17.25 17.51 -21.69
N GLU A 550 -15.93 17.32 -21.67
CA GLU A 550 -15.24 16.37 -22.54
C GLU A 550 -15.15 14.96 -21.95
N LYS A 551 -14.67 14.84 -20.70
CA LYS A 551 -14.37 13.54 -20.09
C LYS A 551 -15.54 12.95 -19.28
N HIS A 552 -16.58 13.74 -19.00
CA HIS A 552 -17.74 13.36 -18.16
C HIS A 552 -17.38 12.88 -16.75
N ASN A 553 -16.19 13.23 -16.25
CA ASN A 553 -15.65 12.88 -14.95
C ASN A 553 -14.77 14.03 -14.41
N PRO A 554 -14.90 14.46 -13.12
CA PRO A 554 -15.86 13.98 -12.14
C PRO A 554 -17.32 14.40 -12.45
N SER A 555 -18.27 13.84 -11.69
CA SER A 555 -19.69 14.22 -11.78
C SER A 555 -19.88 15.67 -11.38
N LEU A 556 -20.43 16.50 -12.27
CA LEU A 556 -20.69 17.92 -12.01
C LEU A 556 -21.57 18.14 -10.77
N PRO A 557 -22.69 17.40 -10.56
CA PRO A 557 -23.50 17.55 -9.35
C PRO A 557 -22.72 17.24 -8.07
N LEU A 558 -21.85 16.24 -8.10
CA LEU A 558 -20.99 15.90 -6.96
C LEU A 558 -19.96 16.99 -6.70
N LEU A 559 -19.30 17.47 -7.75
CA LEU A 559 -18.28 18.50 -7.64
C LEU A 559 -18.86 19.83 -7.12
N LYS A 560 -20.03 20.25 -7.62
CA LYS A 560 -20.76 21.43 -7.09
C LYS A 560 -21.02 21.32 -5.59
N LYS A 561 -21.52 20.15 -5.16
CA LYS A 561 -21.74 19.89 -3.73
C LYS A 561 -20.44 19.90 -2.92
N ALA A 562 -19.39 19.30 -3.46
CA ALA A 562 -18.07 19.26 -2.82
C ALA A 562 -17.50 20.68 -2.66
N TYR A 563 -17.44 21.47 -3.70
CA TYR A 563 -16.93 22.84 -3.65
C TYR A 563 -17.72 23.73 -2.69
N ALA A 564 -19.03 23.54 -2.59
CA ALA A 564 -19.83 24.25 -1.58
C ALA A 564 -19.50 23.82 -0.13
N SER A 565 -19.12 22.54 0.10
CA SER A 565 -18.95 21.94 1.43
C SER A 565 -17.49 21.87 1.93
N TYR A 566 -16.51 21.81 1.03
CA TYR A 566 -15.10 21.87 1.41
C TYR A 566 -14.76 23.28 1.96
N ASP A 567 -13.73 23.33 2.80
CA ASP A 567 -13.33 24.56 3.46
C ASP A 567 -12.42 25.40 2.54
N HIS A 568 -11.55 24.74 1.75
CA HIS A 568 -10.69 25.37 0.76
C HIS A 568 -10.77 24.67 -0.59
N ILE A 569 -10.77 25.45 -1.67
CA ILE A 569 -10.66 25.00 -3.06
C ILE A 569 -9.38 25.62 -3.61
N ILE A 570 -8.42 24.79 -4.02
CA ILE A 570 -7.15 25.28 -4.54
C ILE A 570 -7.16 25.20 -6.07
N SER A 571 -7.10 26.35 -6.72
CA SER A 571 -6.89 26.47 -8.15
C SER A 571 -5.39 26.56 -8.45
N VAL A 572 -4.91 25.83 -9.44
CA VAL A 572 -3.49 25.85 -9.81
C VAL A 572 -3.07 27.09 -10.63
N GLY A 573 -4.03 27.91 -11.04
CA GLY A 573 -3.80 29.16 -11.77
C GLY A 573 -5.02 30.07 -11.81
N GLU A 574 -4.83 31.35 -12.07
CA GLU A 574 -5.92 32.35 -12.17
C GLU A 574 -6.90 32.01 -13.32
N ASP A 575 -6.42 31.45 -14.42
CA ASP A 575 -7.29 31.05 -15.54
C ASP A 575 -8.22 29.89 -15.19
N VAL A 576 -7.84 29.06 -14.21
CA VAL A 576 -8.61 27.92 -13.70
C VAL A 576 -9.58 28.34 -12.59
N ARG A 577 -9.24 29.41 -11.87
CA ARG A 577 -10.03 29.94 -10.77
C ARG A 577 -11.48 30.24 -11.15
N ALA A 578 -11.67 30.88 -12.30
CA ALA A 578 -13.01 31.28 -12.77
C ALA A 578 -13.97 30.08 -12.91
N SER A 579 -13.46 28.92 -13.39
CA SER A 579 -14.24 27.69 -13.46
C SER A 579 -14.58 27.15 -12.05
N ALA A 580 -13.63 27.19 -11.12
CA ALA A 580 -13.86 26.76 -9.74
C ALA A 580 -14.87 27.66 -9.01
N ASP A 581 -14.76 28.98 -9.19
CA ASP A 581 -15.72 29.98 -8.66
C ASP A 581 -17.14 29.72 -9.15
N HIS A 582 -17.29 29.51 -10.47
CA HIS A 582 -18.60 29.27 -11.09
C HIS A 582 -19.24 27.94 -10.67
N ILE A 583 -18.43 26.85 -10.61
CA ILE A 583 -18.92 25.54 -10.16
C ILE A 583 -19.34 25.59 -8.69
N GLY A 584 -18.53 26.18 -7.83
CA GLY A 584 -18.75 26.20 -6.38
C GLY A 584 -19.74 27.26 -5.91
N GLY A 585 -19.81 28.40 -6.56
CA GLY A 585 -20.59 29.55 -6.13
C GLY A 585 -20.07 30.21 -4.84
N HIS A 586 -18.80 29.91 -4.46
CA HIS A 586 -18.17 30.38 -3.22
C HIS A 586 -16.75 30.88 -3.50
N PRO A 587 -16.60 32.04 -4.18
CA PRO A 587 -15.27 32.56 -4.57
C PRO A 587 -14.35 32.85 -3.38
N GLU A 588 -14.91 33.11 -2.20
CA GLU A 588 -14.17 33.32 -0.95
C GLU A 588 -13.40 32.10 -0.48
N LYS A 589 -13.77 30.89 -0.92
CA LYS A 589 -13.09 29.63 -0.61
C LYS A 589 -11.99 29.27 -1.62
N VAL A 590 -11.96 29.94 -2.77
CA VAL A 590 -11.03 29.61 -3.85
C VAL A 590 -9.73 30.41 -3.68
N GLN A 591 -8.63 29.68 -3.52
CA GLN A 591 -7.29 30.22 -3.43
C GLN A 591 -6.45 29.75 -4.62
N VAL A 592 -5.51 30.59 -5.07
CA VAL A 592 -4.59 30.21 -6.15
C VAL A 592 -3.24 29.81 -5.56
N ILE A 593 -2.92 28.52 -5.72
CA ILE A 593 -1.63 27.93 -5.37
C ILE A 593 -1.11 27.13 -6.58
N SER A 594 -0.18 27.73 -7.30
CA SER A 594 0.40 27.11 -8.50
C SER A 594 1.26 25.89 -8.14
N ASN A 595 1.46 25.00 -9.14
CA ASN A 595 2.35 23.86 -8.95
C ASN A 595 3.82 24.31 -8.79
N ILE A 596 4.52 23.62 -7.91
CA ILE A 596 5.96 23.78 -7.70
C ILE A 596 6.70 23.16 -8.88
N MET A 597 7.80 23.79 -9.31
CA MET A 597 8.67 23.27 -10.35
C MET A 597 10.01 22.87 -9.73
N ASP A 598 10.35 21.59 -9.81
CA ASP A 598 11.67 21.11 -9.39
C ASP A 598 12.71 21.47 -10.47
N TYR A 599 13.11 22.75 -10.49
CA TYR A 599 13.99 23.29 -11.52
C TYR A 599 15.40 22.68 -11.47
N GLN A 600 15.90 22.31 -10.28
CA GLN A 600 17.22 21.67 -10.14
C GLN A 600 17.24 20.29 -10.76
N LYS A 601 16.20 19.49 -10.52
CA LYS A 601 16.03 18.17 -11.12
C LYS A 601 15.88 18.25 -12.64
N ILE A 602 15.06 19.18 -13.14
CA ILE A 602 14.88 19.39 -14.58
C ILE A 602 16.22 19.75 -15.24
N GLN A 603 16.99 20.68 -14.65
CA GLN A 603 18.33 21.04 -15.14
C GLN A 603 19.29 19.85 -15.09
N GLY A 604 19.25 19.05 -14.02
CA GLY A 604 20.05 17.83 -13.87
C GLY A 604 19.71 16.80 -14.95
N LEU A 605 18.44 16.52 -15.17
CA LEU A 605 17.96 15.60 -16.20
C LEU A 605 18.34 16.07 -17.61
N GLY A 606 18.28 17.39 -17.89
CA GLY A 606 18.68 17.97 -19.16
C GLY A 606 20.19 17.95 -19.45
N LYS A 607 21.04 17.61 -18.47
CA LYS A 607 22.48 17.40 -18.65
C LYS A 607 22.87 15.97 -19.02
N LEU A 608 21.95 15.03 -18.86
CA LEU A 608 22.19 13.64 -19.22
C LEU A 608 22.26 13.45 -20.73
N PRO A 609 22.96 12.43 -21.22
CA PRO A 609 22.95 12.12 -22.64
C PRO A 609 21.57 11.70 -23.12
N VAL A 610 21.23 12.01 -24.37
CA VAL A 610 20.02 11.48 -25.02
C VAL A 610 20.15 9.97 -25.13
N SER A 611 19.19 9.24 -24.58
CA SER A 611 19.18 7.77 -24.58
C SER A 611 17.75 7.23 -24.71
N PHE A 612 17.63 6.06 -25.33
CA PHE A 612 16.40 5.27 -25.30
C PHE A 612 16.54 4.17 -24.26
N ASP A 613 15.57 4.04 -23.41
CA ASP A 613 15.40 2.89 -22.50
C ASP A 613 14.56 1.79 -23.18
N PRO A 614 14.44 0.60 -22.57
CA PRO A 614 13.68 -0.52 -23.13
C PRO A 614 12.19 -0.23 -23.41
N GLU A 615 11.62 0.79 -22.74
CA GLU A 615 10.22 1.21 -22.91
C GLU A 615 10.07 2.32 -23.96
N THR A 616 11.15 2.88 -24.49
CA THR A 616 11.09 3.96 -25.48
C THR A 616 10.56 3.46 -26.82
N GLU A 617 9.46 4.06 -27.27
CA GLU A 617 8.86 3.81 -28.59
C GLU A 617 9.01 5.07 -29.46
N SER A 618 9.78 4.99 -30.55
CA SER A 618 10.09 6.12 -31.43
C SER A 618 9.91 5.75 -32.90
N SER A 619 9.50 6.73 -33.75
CA SER A 619 9.41 6.58 -35.20
C SER A 619 10.79 6.50 -35.89
N VAL A 620 11.84 6.86 -35.19
CA VAL A 620 13.22 6.77 -35.68
C VAL A 620 14.14 6.11 -34.67
N PRO A 621 15.24 5.44 -35.06
CA PRO A 621 16.23 4.92 -34.13
C PRO A 621 17.00 6.05 -33.44
N LEU A 622 17.63 5.74 -32.28
CA LEU A 622 18.37 6.70 -31.45
C LEU A 622 19.47 7.46 -32.23
N ASN A 623 20.25 6.73 -33.03
CA ASN A 623 21.32 7.35 -33.83
C ASN A 623 20.77 8.42 -34.79
N LYS A 624 19.59 8.20 -35.40
CA LYS A 624 18.97 9.20 -36.29
C LYS A 624 18.48 10.42 -35.49
N LEU A 625 17.89 10.21 -34.31
CA LEU A 625 17.52 11.32 -33.43
C LEU A 625 18.75 12.15 -33.05
N ILE A 626 19.86 11.49 -32.64
CA ILE A 626 21.11 12.18 -32.27
C ILE A 626 21.67 12.97 -33.49
N GLU A 627 21.65 12.39 -34.69
CA GLU A 627 22.06 13.06 -35.91
C GLU A 627 21.25 14.36 -36.16
N VAL A 628 19.92 14.27 -36.02
CA VAL A 628 19.05 15.44 -36.19
C VAL A 628 19.32 16.50 -35.12
N LEU A 629 19.47 16.08 -33.87
CA LEU A 629 19.76 17.02 -32.76
C LEU A 629 21.12 17.73 -32.93
N ALA A 630 22.10 17.07 -33.53
CA ALA A 630 23.42 17.61 -33.78
C ALA A 630 23.50 18.44 -35.08
N SER A 631 22.49 18.40 -35.96
CA SER A 631 22.47 19.18 -37.22
C SER A 631 22.34 20.68 -36.95
N ASN A 632 22.65 21.49 -37.99
CA ASN A 632 22.44 22.94 -37.97
C ASN A 632 20.98 23.34 -38.25
N ASP A 633 20.14 22.40 -38.63
CA ASP A 633 18.74 22.66 -38.93
C ASP A 633 18.00 23.14 -37.68
N LYS A 634 16.93 23.91 -37.83
CA LYS A 634 16.13 24.37 -36.70
C LYS A 634 15.15 23.28 -36.24
N LYS A 635 15.12 23.01 -34.94
CA LYS A 635 14.34 21.97 -34.32
C LYS A 635 13.25 22.58 -33.46
N PHE A 636 11.99 22.30 -33.81
CA PHE A 636 10.82 22.65 -33.06
C PHE A 636 10.37 21.41 -32.24
N ILE A 637 10.00 21.62 -30.99
CA ILE A 637 9.59 20.51 -30.09
C ILE A 637 8.26 20.78 -29.43
N ASN A 638 7.48 19.72 -29.27
CA ASN A 638 6.32 19.67 -28.42
C ASN A 638 6.39 18.44 -27.51
N VAL A 639 5.99 18.58 -26.25
CA VAL A 639 5.91 17.48 -25.27
C VAL A 639 4.51 17.44 -24.69
N GLY A 640 3.83 16.30 -24.82
CA GLY A 640 2.48 16.13 -24.28
C GLY A 640 1.83 14.82 -24.71
N ARG A 641 0.89 14.28 -23.92
CA ARG A 641 0.20 13.03 -24.23
C ARG A 641 -0.46 13.10 -25.61
N PHE A 642 -0.51 11.98 -26.33
CA PHE A 642 -1.27 11.89 -27.60
C PHE A 642 -2.77 11.84 -27.32
N SER A 643 -3.35 12.99 -27.00
CA SER A 643 -4.76 13.18 -26.64
C SER A 643 -5.32 14.43 -27.30
N SER A 644 -6.65 14.51 -27.40
CA SER A 644 -7.36 15.55 -28.17
C SER A 644 -6.99 16.96 -27.74
N GLU A 645 -6.84 17.20 -26.44
CA GLU A 645 -6.54 18.51 -25.88
C GLU A 645 -5.17 19.06 -26.25
N LYS A 646 -4.19 18.20 -26.63
CA LYS A 646 -2.82 18.61 -26.93
C LYS A 646 -2.62 19.15 -28.34
N GLY A 647 -3.53 18.88 -29.25
CA GLY A 647 -3.56 19.47 -30.58
C GLY A 647 -2.38 19.11 -31.49
N HIS A 648 -1.80 17.91 -31.37
CA HIS A 648 -0.64 17.48 -32.18
C HIS A 648 -0.95 17.46 -33.68
N GLU A 649 -2.21 17.08 -34.03
CA GLU A 649 -2.61 17.07 -35.45
C GLU A 649 -2.56 18.45 -36.07
N ARG A 650 -3.03 19.51 -35.39
CA ARG A 650 -2.96 20.88 -35.89
C ARG A 650 -1.50 21.38 -35.98
N LEU A 651 -0.64 20.94 -35.06
CA LEU A 651 0.79 21.28 -35.08
C LEU A 651 1.47 20.67 -36.30
N ILE A 652 1.18 19.40 -36.61
CA ILE A 652 1.71 18.73 -37.82
C ILE A 652 1.25 19.46 -39.09
N ARG A 653 -0.02 19.84 -39.21
CA ARG A 653 -0.52 20.60 -40.35
C ARG A 653 0.13 21.98 -40.49
N ALA A 654 0.26 22.69 -39.36
CA ALA A 654 0.94 23.99 -39.33
C ALA A 654 2.43 23.87 -39.75
N PHE A 655 3.11 22.88 -39.18
CA PHE A 655 4.53 22.61 -39.50
C PHE A 655 4.71 22.23 -40.99
N THR A 656 3.85 21.40 -41.56
CA THR A 656 3.93 21.04 -42.98
C THR A 656 3.80 22.26 -43.89
N ARG A 657 2.91 23.21 -43.53
CA ARG A 657 2.77 24.50 -44.29
C ARG A 657 4.00 25.38 -44.12
N PHE A 658 4.57 25.45 -42.93
CA PHE A 658 5.79 26.20 -42.66
C PHE A 658 7.01 25.57 -43.32
N TRP A 659 7.18 24.24 -43.23
CA TRP A 659 8.30 23.49 -43.83
C TRP A 659 8.45 23.66 -45.33
N LYS A 660 7.36 23.84 -46.08
CA LYS A 660 7.41 24.14 -47.53
C LYS A 660 8.25 25.36 -47.87
N LYS A 661 8.36 26.31 -46.96
CA LYS A 661 9.18 27.53 -47.12
C LYS A 661 10.54 27.41 -46.47
N HIS A 662 10.66 26.55 -45.45
CA HIS A 662 11.83 26.38 -44.58
C HIS A 662 12.23 24.89 -44.46
N PRO A 663 12.73 24.25 -45.55
CA PRO A 663 12.96 22.81 -45.60
C PRO A 663 14.06 22.33 -44.60
N ASP A 664 14.94 23.22 -44.14
CA ASP A 664 15.99 22.92 -43.17
C ASP A 664 15.46 23.02 -41.70
N THR A 665 14.27 22.46 -41.47
CA THR A 665 13.61 22.47 -40.15
C THR A 665 13.04 21.11 -39.78
N TRP A 666 13.00 20.81 -38.50
CA TRP A 666 12.47 19.57 -37.95
C TRP A 666 11.38 19.83 -36.93
N LEU A 667 10.39 18.94 -36.88
CA LEU A 667 9.41 18.87 -35.79
C LEU A 667 9.58 17.57 -34.98
N ILE A 668 9.75 17.69 -33.68
CA ILE A 668 9.86 16.57 -32.75
C ILE A 668 8.66 16.64 -31.80
N ILE A 669 7.88 15.57 -31.75
CA ILE A 669 6.75 15.44 -30.80
C ILE A 669 7.04 14.26 -29.88
N ILE A 670 7.15 14.54 -28.58
CA ILE A 670 7.35 13.52 -27.55
C ILE A 670 6.06 13.39 -26.75
N GLY A 671 5.48 12.18 -26.75
CA GLY A 671 4.26 11.88 -26.00
C GLY A 671 4.54 11.12 -24.70
N GLY A 672 3.51 11.02 -23.92
CA GLY A 672 3.28 9.94 -22.99
C GLY A 672 2.16 9.07 -23.54
N ARG A 673 1.76 8.03 -22.84
CA ARG A 673 0.63 7.18 -23.24
C ARG A 673 -0.61 8.02 -23.60
N GLY A 674 -1.30 7.69 -24.69
CA GLY A 674 -2.49 8.39 -25.16
C GLY A 674 -3.13 7.67 -26.36
N ASP A 675 -4.44 7.85 -26.53
CA ASP A 675 -5.25 7.07 -27.48
C ASP A 675 -5.13 7.54 -28.95
N LEU A 676 -4.47 8.68 -29.20
CA LEU A 676 -4.38 9.27 -30.53
C LEU A 676 -3.01 9.09 -31.20
N TYR A 677 -2.12 8.26 -30.64
CA TYR A 677 -0.78 8.09 -31.23
C TYR A 677 -0.85 7.57 -32.67
N GLU A 678 -1.55 6.46 -32.89
CA GLU A 678 -1.64 5.82 -34.22
C GLU A 678 -2.25 6.78 -35.26
N ARG A 679 -3.23 7.57 -34.86
CA ARG A 679 -3.87 8.57 -35.74
C ARG A 679 -2.90 9.74 -36.02
N THR A 680 -2.17 10.20 -35.04
CA THR A 680 -1.16 11.27 -35.20
C THR A 680 -0.02 10.79 -36.09
N GLN A 681 0.40 9.54 -35.92
CA GLN A 681 1.44 8.91 -36.74
C GLN A 681 1.01 8.81 -38.21
N ALA A 682 -0.19 8.29 -38.47
CA ALA A 682 -0.70 8.21 -39.82
C ALA A 682 -0.80 9.59 -40.53
N LEU A 683 -1.17 10.64 -39.75
CA LEU A 683 -1.16 12.00 -40.25
C LEU A 683 0.27 12.49 -40.59
N ALA A 684 1.23 12.24 -39.71
CA ALA A 684 2.63 12.63 -39.96
C ALA A 684 3.22 11.90 -41.17
N GLU A 685 3.01 10.60 -41.30
CA GLU A 685 3.49 9.77 -42.41
C GLU A 685 2.87 10.17 -43.76
N SER A 686 1.60 10.60 -43.74
CA SER A 686 0.93 11.08 -44.97
C SER A 686 1.22 12.54 -45.33
N SER A 687 1.92 13.29 -44.48
CA SER A 687 2.25 14.69 -44.72
C SER A 687 3.43 14.84 -45.67
N GLU A 688 3.46 15.94 -46.42
CA GLU A 688 4.59 16.25 -47.33
C GLU A 688 5.91 16.46 -46.56
N SER A 689 5.84 16.80 -45.26
CA SER A 689 6.98 16.98 -44.37
C SER A 689 7.36 15.73 -43.57
N SER A 690 6.83 14.57 -43.96
CA SER A 690 7.01 13.30 -43.17
C SER A 690 8.45 12.95 -42.84
N SER A 691 9.40 13.23 -43.74
CA SER A 691 10.83 12.99 -43.51
C SER A 691 11.49 13.92 -42.48
N HIS A 692 10.79 14.99 -42.05
CA HIS A 692 11.25 15.99 -41.09
C HIS A 692 10.38 16.03 -39.79
N ILE A 693 9.58 15.01 -39.59
CA ILE A 693 8.78 14.85 -38.34
C ILE A 693 9.26 13.61 -37.61
N ILE A 694 9.60 13.77 -36.35
CA ILE A 694 9.95 12.67 -35.43
C ILE A 694 8.86 12.56 -34.35
N LEU A 695 8.26 11.39 -34.26
CA LEU A 695 7.30 11.06 -33.20
C LEU A 695 7.92 10.07 -32.20
N ILE A 696 7.93 10.43 -30.94
CA ILE A 696 8.34 9.56 -29.85
C ILE A 696 7.11 9.31 -28.99
N LYS A 697 6.57 8.09 -29.02
CA LYS A 697 5.34 7.72 -28.34
C LYS A 697 5.52 7.76 -26.82
N TYR A 698 6.67 7.29 -26.37
CA TYR A 698 7.06 7.32 -24.95
C TYR A 698 8.59 7.43 -24.82
N MET A 699 9.01 8.22 -23.84
CA MET A 699 10.40 8.38 -23.43
C MET A 699 10.44 8.77 -21.94
N SER A 700 11.20 8.05 -21.13
CA SER A 700 11.26 8.28 -19.67
C SER A 700 11.89 9.63 -19.30
N ASN A 701 12.90 10.07 -20.04
CA ASN A 701 13.54 11.38 -19.84
C ASN A 701 13.59 12.19 -21.14
N PRO A 702 12.61 13.07 -21.44
CA PRO A 702 12.62 13.91 -22.62
C PRO A 702 13.52 15.16 -22.49
N MET A 703 13.98 15.52 -21.28
CA MET A 703 14.68 16.80 -21.01
C MET A 703 15.93 17.03 -21.86
N PRO A 704 16.81 16.02 -22.13
CA PRO A 704 17.96 16.23 -23.00
C PRO A 704 17.55 16.55 -24.45
N VAL A 705 16.44 15.96 -24.93
CA VAL A 705 15.93 16.24 -26.28
C VAL A 705 15.33 17.65 -26.33
N VAL A 706 14.52 18.02 -25.31
CA VAL A 706 13.98 19.40 -25.20
C VAL A 706 15.12 20.41 -25.23
N LYS A 707 16.13 20.22 -24.38
CA LYS A 707 17.31 21.13 -24.30
C LYS A 707 18.07 21.29 -25.60
N ALA A 708 18.09 20.25 -26.44
CA ALA A 708 18.80 20.27 -27.71
C ALA A 708 17.97 20.87 -28.87
N CYS A 709 16.73 21.27 -28.62
CA CYS A 709 15.85 21.92 -29.59
C CYS A 709 15.89 23.44 -29.49
N ASP A 710 15.46 24.13 -30.54
CA ASP A 710 15.59 25.58 -30.68
C ASP A 710 14.34 26.34 -30.22
N LEU A 711 13.13 25.75 -30.34
CA LEU A 711 11.85 26.35 -29.92
C LEU A 711 10.88 25.29 -29.40
N PHE A 712 10.30 25.54 -28.24
CA PHE A 712 9.16 24.79 -27.72
C PHE A 712 7.83 25.38 -28.18
N LEU A 713 6.95 24.58 -28.79
CA LEU A 713 5.64 24.99 -29.29
C LEU A 713 4.51 24.33 -28.53
N LEU A 714 3.71 25.10 -27.80
CA LEU A 714 2.49 24.60 -27.17
C LEU A 714 1.30 24.72 -28.13
N SER A 715 0.80 23.58 -28.60
CA SER A 715 -0.31 23.51 -29.54
C SER A 715 -1.64 23.11 -28.89
N SER A 716 -1.72 23.09 -27.55
CA SER A 716 -2.90 22.62 -26.81
C SER A 716 -4.15 23.52 -27.07
N TYR A 717 -5.35 22.91 -27.04
CA TYR A 717 -6.62 23.64 -27.09
C TYR A 717 -7.04 24.21 -25.72
N TYR A 718 -6.60 23.56 -24.64
CA TYR A 718 -6.75 24.02 -23.25
C TYR A 718 -5.76 23.31 -22.35
N GLU A 719 -5.42 23.94 -21.25
CA GLU A 719 -4.54 23.39 -20.19
C GLU A 719 -5.14 23.75 -18.82
N GLY A 720 -4.73 23.02 -17.79
CA GLY A 720 -4.96 23.42 -16.41
C GLY A 720 -3.88 24.41 -15.96
N GLN A 721 -2.70 23.89 -15.63
CA GLN A 721 -1.46 24.65 -15.56
C GLN A 721 -0.46 23.98 -16.48
N VAL A 722 0.11 24.76 -17.40
CA VAL A 722 1.12 24.25 -18.32
C VAL A 722 2.44 24.03 -17.57
N LEU A 723 2.90 22.79 -17.48
CA LEU A 723 4.19 22.45 -16.85
C LEU A 723 5.33 22.40 -17.88
N VAL A 724 5.03 21.97 -19.10
CA VAL A 724 6.04 21.75 -20.16
C VAL A 724 6.68 23.05 -20.68
N VAL A 725 5.99 24.18 -20.60
CA VAL A 725 6.55 25.50 -20.94
C VAL A 725 7.59 25.97 -19.92
N PRO A 726 7.31 25.97 -18.60
CA PRO A 726 8.34 26.17 -17.60
C PRO A 726 9.51 25.17 -17.69
N GLU A 727 9.27 23.90 -18.02
CA GLU A 727 10.34 22.91 -18.22
C GLU A 727 11.28 23.33 -19.35
N ALA A 728 10.73 23.79 -20.49
CA ALA A 728 11.53 24.30 -21.60
C ALA A 728 12.32 25.56 -21.22
N ASP A 729 11.69 26.51 -20.50
CA ASP A 729 12.35 27.73 -20.02
C ASP A 729 13.51 27.45 -19.04
N ILE A 730 13.31 26.50 -18.09
CA ILE A 730 14.35 26.02 -17.16
C ILE A 730 15.55 25.43 -17.92
N LEU A 731 15.32 24.80 -19.07
CA LEU A 731 16.36 24.25 -19.94
C LEU A 731 16.99 25.30 -20.90
N GLY A 732 16.53 26.54 -20.83
CA GLY A 732 17.02 27.64 -21.70
C GLY A 732 16.43 27.60 -23.09
N VAL A 733 15.31 26.92 -23.32
CA VAL A 733 14.66 26.83 -24.63
C VAL A 733 13.52 27.85 -24.72
N PRO A 734 13.54 28.80 -25.66
CA PRO A 734 12.46 29.75 -25.88
C PRO A 734 11.14 29.00 -26.20
N SER A 735 10.03 29.59 -25.77
CA SER A 735 8.73 28.94 -25.89
C SER A 735 7.68 29.87 -26.48
N ALA A 736 6.81 29.34 -27.35
CA ALA A 736 5.62 30.01 -27.82
C ALA A 736 4.38 29.10 -27.60
N ALA A 737 3.29 29.71 -27.15
CA ALA A 737 2.09 28.97 -26.77
C ALA A 737 0.86 29.55 -27.46
N CYS A 738 -0.06 28.71 -27.95
CA CYS A 738 -1.41 29.16 -28.30
C CYS A 738 -2.06 29.86 -27.08
N ASP A 739 -2.80 30.94 -27.32
CA ASP A 739 -3.46 31.74 -26.28
C ASP A 739 -4.67 31.00 -25.71
N VAL A 740 -4.41 30.04 -24.83
CA VAL A 740 -5.39 29.18 -24.18
C VAL A 740 -5.33 29.31 -22.67
N ASN A 741 -6.45 28.96 -21.98
CA ASN A 741 -6.47 28.89 -20.52
C ASN A 741 -5.38 27.95 -20.00
N GLY A 742 -4.77 28.33 -18.88
CA GLY A 742 -3.67 27.62 -18.25
C GLY A 742 -2.28 27.97 -18.80
N ALA A 743 -2.15 28.42 -20.04
CA ALA A 743 -0.91 28.95 -20.58
C ALA A 743 -0.86 30.48 -20.50
N ARG A 744 -2.01 31.15 -20.75
CA ARG A 744 -2.13 32.60 -20.83
C ARG A 744 -1.59 33.33 -19.61
N ALA A 745 -2.01 32.90 -18.41
CA ALA A 745 -1.61 33.58 -17.18
C ALA A 745 -0.09 33.52 -16.96
N PHE A 746 0.51 32.35 -17.15
CA PHE A 746 1.96 32.15 -16.99
C PHE A 746 2.75 32.96 -18.05
N MET A 747 2.38 32.83 -19.32
CA MET A 747 3.06 33.52 -20.41
C MET A 747 3.00 35.05 -20.24
N LYS A 748 1.84 35.60 -19.87
CA LYS A 748 1.69 37.05 -19.62
C LYS A 748 2.50 37.51 -18.42
N GLN A 749 2.50 36.75 -17.33
CA GLN A 749 3.21 37.11 -16.09
C GLN A 749 4.74 37.20 -16.31
N TYR A 750 5.29 36.31 -17.13
CA TYR A 750 6.76 36.18 -17.32
C TYR A 750 7.26 36.64 -18.70
N GLY A 751 6.41 37.29 -19.48
CA GLY A 751 6.80 37.89 -20.78
C GLY A 751 6.98 36.87 -21.90
N GLY A 752 6.31 35.72 -21.83
CA GLY A 752 6.34 34.70 -22.88
C GLY A 752 5.51 35.08 -24.13
N THR A 753 5.76 34.39 -25.23
CA THR A 753 5.08 34.65 -26.51
C THR A 753 3.76 33.90 -26.61
N LEU A 754 2.64 34.62 -26.70
CA LEU A 754 1.31 34.07 -26.97
C LEU A 754 0.99 34.20 -28.46
N LEU A 755 0.48 33.11 -29.04
CA LEU A 755 0.07 32.97 -30.43
C LEU A 755 -1.44 32.93 -30.55
N PRO A 756 -2.05 33.41 -31.63
CA PRO A 756 -3.45 33.13 -31.95
C PRO A 756 -3.76 31.63 -31.84
N ASP A 757 -4.89 31.25 -31.23
CA ASP A 757 -5.32 29.86 -31.06
C ASP A 757 -5.81 29.28 -32.42
N SER A 758 -4.86 29.04 -33.31
CA SER A 758 -5.12 28.55 -34.66
C SER A 758 -3.86 27.91 -35.30
N GLU A 759 -4.03 27.19 -36.40
CA GLU A 759 -2.91 26.68 -37.21
C GLU A 759 -2.07 27.82 -37.76
N ASP A 760 -2.70 28.93 -38.22
CA ASP A 760 -1.99 30.14 -38.68
C ASP A 760 -1.14 30.76 -37.58
N GLY A 761 -1.64 30.78 -36.33
CA GLY A 761 -0.88 31.24 -35.18
C GLY A 761 0.37 30.41 -34.92
N LEU A 762 0.29 29.08 -35.08
CA LEU A 762 1.46 28.19 -34.93
C LEU A 762 2.49 28.45 -36.05
N VAL A 763 2.04 28.65 -37.33
CA VAL A 763 2.93 29.07 -38.41
C VAL A 763 3.58 30.41 -38.08
N GLN A 764 2.81 31.42 -37.67
CA GLN A 764 3.35 32.73 -37.25
C GLN A 764 4.40 32.59 -36.13
N GLY A 765 4.19 31.71 -35.15
CA GLY A 765 5.16 31.46 -34.08
C GLY A 765 6.49 30.93 -34.60
N MET A 766 6.49 29.98 -35.53
CA MET A 766 7.71 29.48 -36.17
C MET A 766 8.43 30.56 -36.99
N GLU A 767 7.68 31.39 -37.73
CA GLU A 767 8.27 32.54 -38.49
C GLU A 767 8.84 33.57 -37.50
N MET A 768 8.15 33.97 -36.45
CA MET A 768 8.65 34.90 -35.42
C MET A 768 9.95 34.41 -34.77
N PHE A 769 10.06 33.08 -34.56
CA PHE A 769 11.28 32.51 -34.03
C PHE A 769 12.46 32.69 -34.99
N LEU A 770 12.29 32.38 -36.27
CA LEU A 770 13.34 32.61 -37.28
C LEU A 770 13.75 34.09 -37.43
N GLU A 771 12.78 34.99 -37.16
CA GLU A 771 13.04 36.46 -37.13
C GLU A 771 13.70 36.91 -35.80
N GLY A 772 14.00 36.00 -34.87
CA GLY A 772 14.63 36.35 -33.58
C GLY A 772 13.72 37.11 -32.60
N LYS A 773 12.40 37.01 -32.76
CA LYS A 773 11.40 37.71 -31.92
C LYS A 773 10.94 36.92 -30.69
N ILE A 774 11.33 35.64 -30.55
CA ILE A 774 10.95 34.80 -29.40
C ILE A 774 12.19 34.53 -28.54
N HIS A 775 12.08 34.84 -27.27
CA HIS A 775 13.15 34.73 -26.27
C HIS A 775 12.71 33.86 -25.07
N THR A 776 13.68 33.44 -24.23
CA THR A 776 13.43 32.81 -22.93
C THR A 776 12.81 33.82 -21.95
N MET A 777 12.03 33.32 -20.99
CA MET A 777 11.27 34.14 -20.07
C MET A 777 12.06 34.62 -18.83
N ASN A 778 13.19 34.01 -18.51
CA ASN A 778 14.05 34.36 -17.35
C ASN A 778 13.30 34.34 -15.99
N VAL A 779 12.53 33.30 -15.75
CA VAL A 779 11.75 33.14 -14.51
C VAL A 779 12.69 32.79 -13.35
N ASP A 780 12.57 33.52 -12.23
CA ASP A 780 13.21 33.13 -10.96
C ASP A 780 12.39 32.01 -10.29
N TYR A 781 12.71 30.77 -10.65
CA TYR A 781 11.98 29.59 -10.15
C TYR A 781 12.21 29.33 -8.66
N GLU A 782 13.34 29.74 -8.10
CA GLU A 782 13.60 29.62 -6.67
C GLU A 782 12.65 30.51 -5.86
N LYS A 783 12.62 31.80 -6.17
CA LYS A 783 11.71 32.76 -5.52
C LYS A 783 10.25 32.35 -5.70
N ARG A 784 9.86 31.94 -6.91
CA ARG A 784 8.51 31.48 -7.21
C ARG A 784 8.11 30.27 -6.36
N ASN A 785 8.98 29.28 -6.23
CA ASN A 785 8.73 28.09 -5.42
C ASN A 785 8.62 28.44 -3.94
N GLN A 786 9.45 29.34 -3.41
CA GLN A 786 9.38 29.81 -2.02
C GLN A 786 8.03 30.47 -1.71
N GLU A 787 7.50 31.29 -2.62
CA GLU A 787 6.18 31.92 -2.48
C GLU A 787 5.06 30.90 -2.48
N ILE A 788 5.13 29.87 -3.33
CA ILE A 788 4.16 28.76 -3.40
C ILE A 788 4.22 27.94 -2.12
N LEU A 789 5.44 27.54 -1.69
CA LEU A 789 5.64 26.77 -0.45
C LEU A 789 5.12 27.50 0.77
N LYS A 790 5.31 28.82 0.85
CA LYS A 790 4.73 29.62 1.93
C LYS A 790 3.21 29.48 2.00
N LYS A 791 2.52 29.52 0.83
CA LYS A 791 1.06 29.33 0.76
C LYS A 791 0.65 27.90 1.15
N CYS A 792 1.36 26.87 0.66
CA CYS A 792 1.12 25.49 1.04
C CYS A 792 1.27 25.26 2.55
N ASN A 793 2.37 25.79 3.13
CA ASN A 793 2.62 25.68 4.56
C ASN A 793 1.55 26.39 5.40
N MET A 794 1.09 27.57 4.99
CA MET A 794 -0.03 28.27 5.66
C MET A 794 -1.29 27.39 5.60
N LEU A 795 -1.66 26.89 4.42
CA LEU A 795 -2.84 26.07 4.23
C LEU A 795 -2.82 24.79 5.11
N PHE A 796 -1.68 24.13 5.24
CA PHE A 796 -1.58 22.88 6.01
C PHE A 796 -1.44 23.12 7.52
N GLN A 797 -1.12 24.34 7.94
CA GLN A 797 -1.01 24.72 9.35
C GLN A 797 -2.32 25.34 9.91
N GLU A 798 -3.27 25.70 9.05
CA GLU A 798 -4.62 26.09 9.45
C GLU A 798 -5.41 24.88 9.98
#